data_a54cb18cde3fa3db5b9f2b032c301242
#
_entry.id   a54cb18cde3fa3db5b9f2b032c301242
#
_cell.length_a   1.000
_cell.length_b   1.000
_cell.length_c   1.000
_cell.angle_alpha   90.00
_cell.angle_beta   90.00
_cell.angle_gamma   90.00
#
_symmetry.space_group_name_H-M   'P 1'
#
loop_
_entity.id
_entity.type
_entity.pdbx_description
1 polymer ?
#
loop_
_entity_poly.entity_id
_entity_poly.type
_entity_poly.pdbx_seq_one_letter_code
_entity_poly.pdbx_strand_id
1 'polypeptide(L)'
;MSDSPSKTIQAAIDFLKQDRPLRAEEICRNYLEKSPGSLDHLRLLGQALLKQGRTSEAEHYLRLALDIEPDFPQLHEDLGSAYAMQSKYDEAIAAFQRALELQPTLPLVERKLGQVLMAVGRGNEASEAFHDYIDKDPERAEVFRGIELFQKELFDEAITVFRGVLKQNPKNVNALRQLAISNWHGKRRLDDAEALLRQAVALADDFFGGWLTLAALLMELNKFTEAISAYEKATKIEPNSAEAWAGLASANGRAMYPEKAIVAYEKAISLNDSDPQVLGGYGWELKTVGDQQAALHAYRKAISVKPNFGPAYWSMANLKIFKFEEKEITEMLSQIECGDLTDIEDIHFRFALGKAMEDKKEYDKAWSYYDTGNKRQRETVEWEPMEMERRQQTIRSVFDRDTLQRRADVGYEAADPIFIVGLPRSGSTLVEQILASHSQVEGTAELPIIGRITDSIGRYRTDGKRFPEAILELRDKDLRAYGRQYLKEAQRYRSTDKPLFTDKLPNNYPMLGFIKLILPNAKFINTRRHPYDSCLGAYKQLFGRGQNFTYDMLDLAHYYQQYIATMNHWHVVMPDQVLDVHYEETVTRLEWQVRRILSHCGLPFEESCLHYHETERPVKTASSEQVRQPIYQSALGAWRRYEKHLEVWQHQLGDIVKELPEAAKNAGL
;
A
#
# COMPACT_ATOMS: atom_id res chain seq x y z
N MET A 1 5.21 -38.82 -42.80
CA MET A 1 6.30 -39.42 -42.01
C MET A 1 5.68 -39.68 -40.66
N SER A 2 5.59 -40.97 -40.21
CA SER A 2 5.05 -41.33 -38.93
C SER A 2 6.03 -40.90 -37.85
N ASP A 3 5.65 -39.90 -37.06
CA ASP A 3 6.44 -39.50 -35.89
C ASP A 3 6.51 -40.70 -34.95
N SER A 4 7.71 -41.08 -34.52
CA SER A 4 7.87 -42.19 -33.58
C SER A 4 7.25 -41.81 -32.22
N PRO A 5 6.63 -42.78 -31.48
CA PRO A 5 6.02 -42.52 -30.19
C PRO A 5 6.92 -41.72 -29.26
N SER A 6 8.18 -42.07 -29.18
CA SER A 6 9.17 -41.42 -28.30
C SER A 6 9.38 -39.93 -28.62
N LYS A 7 9.32 -39.51 -29.91
CA LYS A 7 9.46 -38.13 -30.26
C LYS A 7 8.25 -37.28 -29.90
N THR A 8 7.04 -37.80 -30.07
CA THR A 8 5.80 -37.10 -29.72
C THR A 8 5.61 -36.99 -28.23
N ILE A 9 5.98 -38.03 -27.45
CA ILE A 9 6.02 -37.99 -25.99
C ILE A 9 6.97 -36.90 -25.49
N GLN A 10 8.22 -36.91 -26.02
CA GLN A 10 9.22 -35.92 -25.60
C GLN A 10 8.77 -34.49 -25.94
N ALA A 11 8.20 -34.28 -27.12
CA ALA A 11 7.68 -32.98 -27.52
C ALA A 11 6.52 -32.51 -26.63
N ALA A 12 5.61 -33.41 -26.26
CA ALA A 12 4.51 -33.08 -25.33
C ALA A 12 5.04 -32.73 -23.93
N ILE A 13 6.01 -33.49 -23.41
CA ILE A 13 6.68 -33.19 -22.13
C ILE A 13 7.36 -31.82 -22.18
N ASP A 14 8.09 -31.51 -23.26
CA ASP A 14 8.79 -30.25 -23.42
C ASP A 14 7.80 -29.06 -23.47
N PHE A 15 6.66 -29.21 -24.13
CA PHE A 15 5.62 -28.18 -24.13
C PHE A 15 4.95 -28.01 -22.76
N LEU A 16 4.72 -29.09 -22.00
CA LEU A 16 4.22 -29.01 -20.65
C LEU A 16 5.21 -28.31 -19.69
N LYS A 17 6.52 -28.56 -19.86
CA LYS A 17 7.58 -27.85 -19.12
C LYS A 17 7.68 -26.36 -19.49
N GLN A 18 7.37 -26.01 -20.74
CA GLN A 18 7.35 -24.62 -21.22
C GLN A 18 6.02 -23.90 -20.92
N ASP A 19 5.14 -24.52 -20.16
CA ASP A 19 3.79 -24.04 -19.84
C ASP A 19 2.94 -23.71 -21.08
N ARG A 20 3.01 -24.59 -22.08
CA ARG A 20 2.25 -24.53 -23.34
C ARG A 20 1.30 -25.73 -23.49
N PRO A 21 0.30 -25.87 -22.57
CA PRO A 21 -0.53 -27.06 -22.49
C PRO A 21 -1.37 -27.31 -23.75
N LEU A 22 -1.80 -26.24 -24.46
CA LEU A 22 -2.55 -26.38 -25.70
C LEU A 22 -1.74 -27.09 -26.80
N ARG A 23 -0.42 -26.86 -26.87
CA ARG A 23 0.44 -27.57 -27.84
C ARG A 23 0.68 -29.02 -27.44
N ALA A 24 0.81 -29.28 -26.14
CA ALA A 24 0.90 -30.66 -25.65
C ALA A 24 -0.40 -31.45 -25.95
N GLU A 25 -1.56 -30.82 -25.72
CA GLU A 25 -2.87 -31.39 -26.06
C GLU A 25 -2.98 -31.74 -27.55
N GLU A 26 -2.62 -30.80 -28.43
CA GLU A 26 -2.67 -31.00 -29.89
C GLU A 26 -1.86 -32.22 -30.32
N ILE A 27 -0.63 -32.34 -29.81
CA ILE A 27 0.23 -33.48 -30.15
C ILE A 27 -0.35 -34.80 -29.64
N CYS A 28 -0.83 -34.82 -28.39
CA CYS A 28 -1.38 -36.02 -27.80
C CYS A 28 -2.65 -36.49 -28.52
N ARG A 29 -3.58 -35.58 -28.82
CA ARG A 29 -4.80 -35.92 -29.58
C ARG A 29 -4.52 -36.46 -30.98
N ASN A 30 -3.64 -35.79 -31.74
CA ASN A 30 -3.25 -36.24 -33.07
C ASN A 30 -2.62 -37.64 -33.05
N TYR A 31 -1.90 -37.99 -31.98
CA TYR A 31 -1.32 -39.35 -31.84
C TYR A 31 -2.37 -40.34 -31.45
N LEU A 32 -3.26 -40.00 -30.51
CA LEU A 32 -4.32 -40.89 -30.01
C LEU A 32 -5.37 -41.23 -31.09
N GLU A 33 -5.58 -40.39 -32.09
CA GLU A 33 -6.40 -40.72 -33.25
C GLU A 33 -5.91 -41.97 -33.99
N LYS A 34 -4.59 -42.17 -34.00
CA LYS A 34 -3.96 -43.31 -34.67
C LYS A 34 -3.67 -44.49 -33.73
N SER A 35 -3.52 -44.19 -32.47
CA SER A 35 -3.14 -45.16 -31.44
C SER A 35 -3.89 -44.89 -30.12
N PRO A 36 -5.19 -45.15 -30.06
CA PRO A 36 -6.06 -44.78 -28.94
C PRO A 36 -5.63 -45.33 -27.56
N GLY A 37 -4.89 -46.45 -27.53
CA GLY A 37 -4.41 -47.08 -26.29
C GLY A 37 -3.00 -46.68 -25.87
N SER A 38 -2.47 -45.56 -26.33
CA SER A 38 -1.14 -45.15 -25.89
C SER A 38 -1.19 -44.51 -24.51
N LEU A 39 -0.71 -45.26 -23.50
CA LEU A 39 -0.71 -44.88 -22.09
C LEU A 39 -0.08 -43.51 -21.85
N ASP A 40 1.15 -43.30 -22.35
CA ASP A 40 1.88 -42.06 -22.15
C ASP A 40 1.14 -40.83 -22.74
N HIS A 41 0.55 -40.97 -23.92
CA HIS A 41 -0.19 -39.90 -24.55
C HIS A 41 -1.51 -39.60 -23.86
N LEU A 42 -2.22 -40.62 -23.34
CA LEU A 42 -3.42 -40.42 -22.53
C LEU A 42 -3.09 -39.68 -21.22
N ARG A 43 -2.00 -40.08 -20.54
CA ARG A 43 -1.55 -39.43 -19.32
C ARG A 43 -1.13 -37.96 -19.58
N LEU A 44 -0.28 -37.70 -20.60
CA LEU A 44 0.17 -36.37 -20.94
C LEU A 44 -0.98 -35.46 -21.41
N LEU A 45 -1.98 -36.05 -22.07
CA LEU A 45 -3.21 -35.32 -22.40
C LEU A 45 -3.98 -34.93 -21.13
N GLY A 46 -4.13 -35.84 -20.17
CA GLY A 46 -4.70 -35.54 -18.86
C GLY A 46 -3.99 -34.43 -18.15
N GLN A 47 -2.66 -34.44 -18.09
CA GLN A 47 -1.85 -33.38 -17.50
C GLN A 47 -2.00 -32.02 -18.24
N ALA A 48 -2.06 -32.05 -19.56
CA ALA A 48 -2.28 -30.85 -20.38
C ALA A 48 -3.65 -30.23 -20.10
N LEU A 49 -4.68 -31.05 -19.95
CA LEU A 49 -6.04 -30.63 -19.63
C LEU A 49 -6.16 -30.08 -18.19
N LEU A 50 -5.46 -30.72 -17.21
CA LEU A 50 -5.38 -30.18 -15.85
C LEU A 50 -4.77 -28.79 -15.81
N LYS A 51 -3.67 -28.56 -16.53
CA LYS A 51 -3.06 -27.23 -16.63
C LYS A 51 -3.97 -26.19 -17.30
N GLN A 52 -4.96 -26.60 -18.08
CA GLN A 52 -5.96 -25.76 -18.70
C GLN A 52 -7.22 -25.57 -17.83
N GLY A 53 -7.31 -26.20 -16.67
CA GLY A 53 -8.50 -26.19 -15.81
C GLY A 53 -9.67 -27.06 -16.34
N ARG A 54 -9.45 -27.85 -17.39
CA ARG A 54 -10.48 -28.76 -18.00
C ARG A 54 -10.50 -30.09 -17.24
N THR A 55 -10.83 -30.03 -15.97
CA THR A 55 -10.66 -31.13 -15.02
C THR A 55 -11.52 -32.36 -15.30
N SER A 56 -12.74 -32.18 -15.79
CA SER A 56 -13.62 -33.31 -16.15
C SER A 56 -13.13 -34.11 -17.37
N GLU A 57 -12.56 -33.40 -18.35
CA GLU A 57 -11.95 -34.06 -19.51
C GLU A 57 -10.64 -34.76 -19.11
N ALA A 58 -9.85 -34.14 -18.24
CA ALA A 58 -8.65 -34.78 -17.69
C ALA A 58 -8.97 -36.08 -16.97
N GLU A 59 -9.98 -36.04 -16.10
CA GLU A 59 -10.49 -37.27 -15.41
C GLU A 59 -10.82 -38.40 -16.41
N HIS A 60 -11.52 -38.05 -17.48
CA HIS A 60 -11.89 -39.05 -18.49
C HIS A 60 -10.66 -39.71 -19.13
N TYR A 61 -9.68 -38.98 -19.59
CA TYR A 61 -8.49 -39.55 -20.22
C TYR A 61 -7.56 -40.24 -19.25
N LEU A 62 -7.47 -39.80 -18.00
CA LEU A 62 -6.70 -40.45 -16.95
C LEU A 62 -7.34 -41.79 -16.55
N ARG A 63 -8.67 -41.88 -16.53
CA ARG A 63 -9.38 -43.17 -16.32
C ARG A 63 -9.13 -44.13 -17.45
N LEU A 64 -9.20 -43.69 -18.71
CA LEU A 64 -8.85 -44.53 -19.87
C LEU A 64 -7.40 -45.04 -19.77
N ALA A 65 -6.48 -44.23 -19.25
CA ALA A 65 -5.11 -44.70 -19.02
C ALA A 65 -5.04 -45.75 -17.90
N LEU A 66 -5.81 -45.60 -16.81
CA LEU A 66 -5.90 -46.59 -15.73
C LEU A 66 -6.58 -47.88 -16.13
N ASP A 67 -7.48 -47.86 -17.10
CA ASP A 67 -8.08 -49.10 -17.67
C ASP A 67 -7.01 -49.94 -18.41
N ILE A 68 -5.92 -49.30 -18.88
CA ILE A 68 -4.81 -50.00 -19.53
C ILE A 68 -3.80 -50.50 -18.50
N GLU A 69 -3.44 -49.65 -17.52
CA GLU A 69 -2.47 -49.96 -16.49
C GLU A 69 -2.97 -49.48 -15.10
N PRO A 70 -3.74 -50.36 -14.38
CA PRO A 70 -4.39 -49.98 -13.12
C PRO A 70 -3.42 -49.68 -11.97
N ASP A 71 -2.22 -50.23 -11.98
CA ASP A 71 -1.24 -50.10 -10.92
C ASP A 71 -0.12 -49.08 -11.24
N PHE A 72 -0.41 -48.08 -12.05
CA PHE A 72 0.55 -47.04 -12.37
C PHE A 72 0.45 -45.85 -11.40
N PRO A 73 1.42 -45.65 -10.47
CA PRO A 73 1.30 -44.72 -9.36
C PRO A 73 1.05 -43.27 -9.78
N GLN A 74 1.71 -42.81 -10.85
CA GLN A 74 1.60 -41.43 -11.33
C GLN A 74 0.23 -41.12 -11.97
N LEU A 75 -0.48 -42.12 -12.48
CA LEU A 75 -1.86 -41.94 -12.95
C LEU A 75 -2.83 -41.69 -11.79
N HIS A 76 -2.64 -42.42 -10.69
CA HIS A 76 -3.42 -42.20 -9.46
C HIS A 76 -3.12 -40.79 -8.87
N GLU A 77 -1.87 -40.34 -8.92
CA GLU A 77 -1.49 -38.96 -8.53
C GLU A 77 -2.17 -37.91 -9.41
N ASP A 78 -2.09 -38.09 -10.75
CA ASP A 78 -2.70 -37.14 -11.72
C ASP A 78 -4.23 -37.13 -11.56
N LEU A 79 -4.85 -38.29 -11.36
CA LEU A 79 -6.30 -38.43 -11.10
C LEU A 79 -6.72 -37.80 -9.77
N GLY A 80 -5.94 -38.00 -8.70
CA GLY A 80 -6.15 -37.35 -7.41
C GLY A 80 -6.12 -35.82 -7.53
N SER A 81 -5.19 -35.28 -8.34
CA SER A 81 -5.13 -33.87 -8.64
C SER A 81 -6.36 -33.39 -9.41
N ALA A 82 -6.86 -34.20 -10.39
CA ALA A 82 -8.10 -33.90 -11.11
C ALA A 82 -9.32 -33.82 -10.18
N TYR A 83 -9.44 -34.77 -9.26
CA TYR A 83 -10.53 -34.77 -8.29
C TYR A 83 -10.46 -33.62 -7.30
N ALA A 84 -9.27 -33.31 -6.78
CA ALA A 84 -9.07 -32.17 -5.88
C ALA A 84 -9.52 -30.85 -6.53
N MET A 85 -9.15 -30.62 -7.79
CA MET A 85 -9.58 -29.45 -8.56
C MET A 85 -11.08 -29.39 -8.86
N GLN A 86 -11.77 -30.52 -8.80
CA GLN A 86 -13.23 -30.62 -8.92
C GLN A 86 -13.96 -30.56 -7.56
N SER A 87 -13.22 -30.35 -6.47
CA SER A 87 -13.73 -30.46 -5.09
C SER A 87 -14.31 -31.85 -4.71
N LYS A 88 -13.96 -32.87 -5.45
CA LYS A 88 -14.27 -34.30 -5.15
C LYS A 88 -13.20 -34.81 -4.18
N TYR A 89 -13.28 -34.37 -2.94
CA TYR A 89 -12.17 -34.52 -2.00
C TYR A 89 -11.98 -35.97 -1.53
N ASP A 90 -13.05 -36.74 -1.33
CA ASP A 90 -12.95 -38.13 -0.90
C ASP A 90 -12.30 -39.03 -1.98
N GLU A 91 -12.67 -38.80 -3.25
CA GLU A 91 -12.07 -39.46 -4.38
C GLU A 91 -10.59 -39.03 -4.58
N ALA A 92 -10.28 -37.78 -4.31
CA ALA A 92 -8.90 -37.29 -4.35
C ALA A 92 -8.02 -37.96 -3.28
N ILE A 93 -8.53 -38.06 -2.05
CA ILE A 93 -7.84 -38.76 -0.94
C ILE A 93 -7.58 -40.22 -1.30
N ALA A 94 -8.60 -40.93 -1.77
CA ALA A 94 -8.46 -42.33 -2.17
C ALA A 94 -7.42 -42.51 -3.29
N ALA A 95 -7.43 -41.64 -4.28
CA ALA A 95 -6.46 -41.69 -5.39
C ALA A 95 -5.02 -41.40 -4.92
N PHE A 96 -4.81 -40.39 -4.07
CA PHE A 96 -3.47 -40.12 -3.52
C PHE A 96 -2.99 -41.23 -2.60
N GLN A 97 -3.85 -41.84 -1.76
CA GLN A 97 -3.51 -42.99 -0.93
C GLN A 97 -3.11 -44.17 -1.81
N ARG A 98 -3.85 -44.44 -2.87
CA ARG A 98 -3.51 -45.54 -3.82
C ARG A 98 -2.16 -45.29 -4.49
N ALA A 99 -1.87 -44.06 -4.89
CA ALA A 99 -0.57 -43.69 -5.44
C ALA A 99 0.59 -43.98 -4.46
N LEU A 100 0.40 -43.68 -3.17
CA LEU A 100 1.39 -43.94 -2.11
C LEU A 100 1.51 -45.44 -1.74
N GLU A 101 0.43 -46.20 -1.79
CA GLU A 101 0.47 -47.67 -1.63
C GLU A 101 1.32 -48.30 -2.70
N LEU A 102 1.16 -47.86 -3.95
CA LEU A 102 1.88 -48.39 -5.10
C LEU A 102 3.35 -47.93 -5.11
N GLN A 103 3.60 -46.69 -4.77
CA GLN A 103 4.95 -46.12 -4.70
C GLN A 103 5.08 -45.18 -3.50
N PRO A 104 5.51 -45.65 -2.34
CA PRO A 104 5.65 -44.82 -1.12
C PRO A 104 6.63 -43.65 -1.22
N THR A 105 7.51 -43.65 -2.22
CA THR A 105 8.53 -42.59 -2.45
C THR A 105 8.13 -41.63 -3.52
N LEU A 106 6.85 -41.60 -3.95
CA LEU A 106 6.39 -40.71 -4.99
C LEU A 106 6.45 -39.22 -4.51
N PRO A 107 7.22 -38.36 -5.18
CA PRO A 107 7.43 -37.01 -4.69
C PRO A 107 6.14 -36.19 -4.61
N LEU A 108 5.98 -35.40 -3.57
CA LEU A 108 4.91 -34.43 -3.37
C LEU A 108 3.49 -34.97 -3.14
N VAL A 109 3.25 -36.30 -3.23
CA VAL A 109 1.89 -36.83 -3.09
C VAL A 109 1.38 -36.69 -1.66
N GLU A 110 2.22 -36.93 -0.64
CA GLU A 110 1.85 -36.71 0.77
C GLU A 110 1.47 -35.23 1.02
N ARG A 111 2.17 -34.30 0.40
CA ARG A 111 1.82 -32.89 0.50
C ARG A 111 0.46 -32.57 -0.12
N LYS A 112 0.16 -33.16 -1.31
CA LYS A 112 -1.13 -33.01 -1.97
C LYS A 112 -2.26 -33.65 -1.14
N LEU A 113 -2.00 -34.82 -0.59
CA LEU A 113 -2.92 -35.50 0.32
C LEU A 113 -3.20 -34.65 1.56
N GLY A 114 -2.16 -34.13 2.21
CA GLY A 114 -2.30 -33.25 3.37
C GLY A 114 -3.12 -31.99 3.07
N GLN A 115 -2.92 -31.38 1.91
CA GLN A 115 -3.70 -30.21 1.48
C GLN A 115 -5.20 -30.54 1.33
N VAL A 116 -5.53 -31.69 0.72
CA VAL A 116 -6.92 -32.09 0.54
C VAL A 116 -7.55 -32.47 1.90
N LEU A 117 -6.82 -33.19 2.78
CA LEU A 117 -7.28 -33.51 4.12
C LEU A 117 -7.56 -32.28 4.97
N MET A 118 -6.74 -31.24 4.84
CA MET A 118 -7.02 -29.91 5.47
C MET A 118 -8.30 -29.29 4.93
N ALA A 119 -8.54 -29.33 3.62
CA ALA A 119 -9.72 -28.74 3.00
C ALA A 119 -11.04 -29.38 3.48
N VAL A 120 -11.01 -30.66 3.88
CA VAL A 120 -12.18 -31.38 4.43
C VAL A 120 -12.21 -31.42 5.96
N GLY A 121 -11.32 -30.68 6.64
CA GLY A 121 -11.30 -30.58 8.10
C GLY A 121 -10.70 -31.82 8.83
N ARG A 122 -10.04 -32.71 8.11
CA ARG A 122 -9.37 -33.92 8.70
C ARG A 122 -7.95 -33.56 9.16
N GLY A 123 -7.84 -32.63 10.11
CA GLY A 123 -6.59 -32.01 10.51
C GLY A 123 -5.51 -32.97 11.05
N ASN A 124 -5.90 -33.99 11.81
CA ASN A 124 -4.94 -34.97 12.35
C ASN A 124 -4.27 -35.77 11.23
N GLU A 125 -5.04 -36.28 10.29
CA GLU A 125 -4.54 -37.06 9.15
C GLU A 125 -3.75 -36.19 8.17
N ALA A 126 -4.16 -34.91 8.01
CA ALA A 126 -3.38 -33.95 7.26
C ALA A 126 -2.01 -33.75 7.91
N SER A 127 -1.95 -33.64 9.24
CA SER A 127 -0.70 -33.49 9.98
C SER A 127 0.22 -34.70 9.76
N GLU A 128 -0.32 -35.93 9.81
CA GLU A 128 0.45 -37.17 9.53
C GLU A 128 1.01 -37.14 8.09
N ALA A 129 0.18 -36.84 7.09
CA ALA A 129 0.62 -36.77 5.71
C ALA A 129 1.72 -35.71 5.49
N PHE A 130 1.63 -34.56 6.18
CA PHE A 130 2.69 -33.54 6.14
C PHE A 130 3.95 -34.00 6.87
N HIS A 131 3.87 -34.68 8.00
CA HIS A 131 5.03 -35.27 8.69
C HIS A 131 5.75 -36.29 7.80
N ASP A 132 5.01 -37.21 7.19
CA ASP A 132 5.58 -38.19 6.25
C ASP A 132 6.29 -37.51 5.07
N TYR A 133 5.73 -36.42 4.56
CA TYR A 133 6.37 -35.59 3.52
C TYR A 133 7.67 -34.95 4.00
N ILE A 134 7.71 -34.47 5.26
CA ILE A 134 8.84 -33.78 5.86
C ILE A 134 9.95 -34.78 6.19
N ASP A 135 9.64 -35.90 6.85
CA ASP A 135 10.59 -36.85 7.41
C ASP A 135 11.40 -37.62 6.35
N LYS A 136 10.88 -37.67 5.11
CA LYS A 136 11.60 -38.29 3.99
C LYS A 136 12.79 -37.52 3.47
N ASP A 137 12.95 -36.23 3.89
CA ASP A 137 14.04 -35.36 3.48
C ASP A 137 14.60 -34.61 4.71
N PRO A 138 15.78 -34.98 5.22
CA PRO A 138 16.36 -34.36 6.40
C PRO A 138 16.53 -32.83 6.29
N GLU A 139 16.82 -32.31 5.09
CA GLU A 139 16.95 -30.86 4.84
C GLU A 139 15.60 -30.16 4.98
N ARG A 140 14.54 -30.83 4.52
CA ARG A 140 13.16 -30.32 4.64
C ARG A 140 12.70 -30.31 6.09
N ALA A 141 13.02 -31.39 6.85
CA ALA A 141 12.72 -31.51 8.29
C ALA A 141 13.36 -30.33 9.07
N GLU A 142 14.62 -29.98 8.80
CA GLU A 142 15.28 -28.86 9.45
C GLU A 142 14.64 -27.52 9.06
N VAL A 143 14.23 -27.33 7.80
CA VAL A 143 13.49 -26.11 7.39
C VAL A 143 12.17 -25.99 8.14
N PHE A 144 11.42 -27.06 8.29
CA PHE A 144 10.17 -27.08 9.06
C PHE A 144 10.38 -26.79 10.53
N ARG A 145 11.40 -27.37 11.15
CA ARG A 145 11.79 -27.06 12.53
C ARG A 145 12.08 -25.56 12.71
N GLY A 146 12.77 -24.96 11.75
CA GLY A 146 13.01 -23.52 11.75
C GLY A 146 11.71 -22.70 11.66
N ILE A 147 10.74 -23.15 10.85
CA ILE A 147 9.41 -22.51 10.73
C ILE A 147 8.64 -22.60 12.04
N GLU A 148 8.63 -23.76 12.72
CA GLU A 148 7.99 -23.90 14.03
C GLU A 148 8.60 -22.97 15.09
N LEU A 149 9.93 -22.84 15.11
CA LEU A 149 10.61 -21.91 16.00
C LEU A 149 10.20 -20.45 15.71
N PHE A 150 10.10 -20.11 14.43
CA PHE A 150 9.63 -18.78 14.00
C PHE A 150 8.20 -18.50 14.49
N GLN A 151 7.28 -19.49 14.35
CA GLN A 151 5.89 -19.38 14.81
C GLN A 151 5.78 -19.22 16.33
N LYS A 152 6.75 -19.74 17.08
CA LYS A 152 6.90 -19.57 18.54
C LYS A 152 7.65 -18.28 18.91
N GLU A 153 7.89 -17.40 17.94
CA GLU A 153 8.66 -16.14 18.10
C GLU A 153 10.11 -16.32 18.57
N LEU A 154 10.65 -17.53 18.47
CA LEU A 154 12.05 -17.86 18.78
C LEU A 154 12.94 -17.55 17.56
N PHE A 155 13.02 -16.28 17.21
CA PHE A 155 13.61 -15.82 15.95
C PHE A 155 15.12 -16.13 15.83
N ASP A 156 15.90 -16.03 16.90
CA ASP A 156 17.34 -16.28 16.86
C ASP A 156 17.63 -17.77 16.62
N GLU A 157 16.84 -18.66 17.22
CA GLU A 157 16.94 -20.09 17.04
C GLU A 157 16.51 -20.48 15.61
N ALA A 158 15.40 -19.93 15.11
CA ALA A 158 14.96 -20.12 13.74
C ALA A 158 16.05 -19.69 12.72
N ILE A 159 16.63 -18.49 12.90
CA ILE A 159 17.74 -18.00 12.08
C ILE A 159 18.94 -18.95 12.12
N THR A 160 19.26 -19.51 13.29
CA THR A 160 20.39 -20.44 13.45
C THR A 160 20.13 -21.73 12.67
N VAL A 161 18.92 -22.27 12.73
CA VAL A 161 18.50 -23.47 11.98
C VAL A 161 18.61 -23.21 10.47
N PHE A 162 18.01 -22.12 9.96
CA PHE A 162 18.04 -21.83 8.52
C PHE A 162 19.48 -21.58 8.01
N ARG A 163 20.34 -20.94 8.79
CA ARG A 163 21.78 -20.81 8.47
C ARG A 163 22.47 -22.15 8.44
N GLY A 164 22.10 -23.08 9.33
CA GLY A 164 22.60 -24.45 9.34
C GLY A 164 22.28 -25.18 8.04
N VAL A 165 21.03 -25.11 7.59
CA VAL A 165 20.59 -25.66 6.29
C VAL A 165 21.38 -25.04 5.13
N LEU A 166 21.50 -23.71 5.10
CA LEU A 166 22.21 -23.00 4.02
C LEU A 166 23.72 -23.23 4.02
N LYS A 167 24.30 -23.61 5.17
CA LYS A 167 25.72 -24.02 5.22
C LYS A 167 25.94 -25.38 4.53
N GLN A 168 24.96 -26.27 4.58
CA GLN A 168 25.01 -27.57 3.90
C GLN A 168 24.59 -27.45 2.44
N ASN A 169 23.50 -26.71 2.18
CA ASN A 169 22.97 -26.46 0.84
C ASN A 169 22.70 -24.96 0.61
N PRO A 170 23.70 -24.18 0.13
CA PRO A 170 23.55 -22.74 -0.14
C PRO A 170 22.49 -22.37 -1.20
N LYS A 171 21.98 -23.37 -1.93
CA LYS A 171 20.97 -23.21 -2.99
C LYS A 171 19.54 -23.56 -2.54
N ASN A 172 19.35 -23.88 -1.27
CA ASN A 172 18.00 -24.16 -0.76
C ASN A 172 17.16 -22.88 -0.73
N VAL A 173 16.30 -22.69 -1.74
CA VAL A 173 15.48 -21.48 -1.90
C VAL A 173 14.45 -21.31 -0.80
N ASN A 174 13.95 -22.42 -0.22
CA ASN A 174 13.02 -22.37 0.92
C ASN A 174 13.72 -21.85 2.18
N ALA A 175 14.93 -22.36 2.48
CA ALA A 175 15.72 -21.89 3.60
C ALA A 175 16.13 -20.43 3.44
N LEU A 176 16.50 -19.98 2.22
CA LEU A 176 16.77 -18.57 1.93
C LEU A 176 15.54 -17.69 2.20
N ARG A 177 14.36 -18.10 1.73
CA ARG A 177 13.10 -17.39 1.96
C ARG A 177 12.75 -17.32 3.45
N GLN A 178 12.84 -18.41 4.18
CA GLN A 178 12.50 -18.45 5.60
C GLN A 178 13.50 -17.67 6.47
N LEU A 179 14.78 -17.69 6.12
CA LEU A 179 15.79 -16.83 6.75
C LEU A 179 15.49 -15.35 6.50
N ALA A 180 15.07 -15.01 5.28
CA ALA A 180 14.66 -13.65 4.95
C ALA A 180 13.45 -13.19 5.76
N ILE A 181 12.41 -14.03 5.88
CA ILE A 181 11.23 -13.77 6.69
C ILE A 181 11.61 -13.56 8.16
N SER A 182 12.50 -14.41 8.70
CA SER A 182 12.98 -14.31 10.09
C SER A 182 13.80 -13.01 10.32
N ASN A 183 14.63 -12.61 9.38
CA ASN A 183 15.34 -11.34 9.42
C ASN A 183 14.38 -10.15 9.34
N TRP A 184 13.37 -10.25 8.52
CA TRP A 184 12.37 -9.19 8.33
C TRP A 184 11.51 -8.98 9.58
N HIS A 185 10.78 -10.00 10.00
CA HIS A 185 9.82 -9.87 11.09
C HIS A 185 10.47 -9.93 12.48
N GLY A 186 11.45 -10.83 12.66
CA GLY A 186 12.09 -11.03 13.96
C GLY A 186 13.15 -9.99 14.32
N LYS A 187 13.96 -9.55 13.37
CA LYS A 187 15.13 -8.69 13.63
C LYS A 187 15.09 -7.35 12.90
N ARG A 188 14.06 -7.06 12.11
CA ARG A 188 13.92 -5.84 11.31
C ARG A 188 15.13 -5.55 10.40
N ARG A 189 15.83 -6.60 9.95
CA ARG A 189 16.97 -6.51 9.03
C ARG A 189 16.50 -6.58 7.58
N LEU A 190 15.89 -5.50 7.12
CA LEU A 190 15.19 -5.46 5.82
C LEU A 190 16.14 -5.60 4.63
N ASP A 191 17.34 -5.00 4.71
CA ASP A 191 18.34 -5.09 3.62
C ASP A 191 18.88 -6.52 3.47
N ASP A 192 19.13 -7.23 4.60
CA ASP A 192 19.56 -8.63 4.59
C ASP A 192 18.43 -9.53 4.02
N ALA A 193 17.19 -9.28 4.41
CA ALA A 193 16.04 -10.01 3.91
C ALA A 193 15.86 -9.84 2.40
N GLU A 194 16.01 -8.61 1.89
CA GLU A 194 15.94 -8.34 0.45
C GLU A 194 17.04 -9.09 -0.32
N ALA A 195 18.28 -9.05 0.17
CA ALA A 195 19.41 -9.75 -0.47
C ALA A 195 19.16 -11.27 -0.58
N LEU A 196 18.66 -11.88 0.50
CA LEU A 196 18.34 -13.32 0.55
C LEU A 196 17.21 -13.69 -0.42
N LEU A 197 16.15 -12.88 -0.49
CA LEU A 197 15.03 -13.13 -1.40
C LEU A 197 15.44 -12.95 -2.86
N ARG A 198 16.24 -11.94 -3.19
CA ARG A 198 16.80 -11.78 -4.53
C ARG A 198 17.69 -12.97 -4.92
N GLN A 199 18.46 -13.50 -3.98
CA GLN A 199 19.24 -14.73 -4.21
C GLN A 199 18.30 -15.93 -4.46
N ALA A 200 17.23 -16.10 -3.67
CA ALA A 200 16.29 -17.19 -3.83
C ALA A 200 15.62 -17.20 -5.21
N VAL A 201 15.11 -16.04 -5.67
CA VAL A 201 14.45 -15.95 -6.98
C VAL A 201 15.43 -15.97 -8.16
N ALA A 202 16.70 -15.64 -7.95
CA ALA A 202 17.75 -15.80 -8.96
C ALA A 202 18.16 -17.25 -9.14
N LEU A 203 18.06 -18.08 -8.08
CA LEU A 203 18.34 -19.52 -8.13
C LEU A 203 17.18 -20.32 -8.73
N ALA A 204 15.95 -19.86 -8.56
CA ALA A 204 14.74 -20.48 -9.08
C ALA A 204 13.75 -19.40 -9.57
N ASP A 205 13.76 -19.09 -10.85
CA ASP A 205 12.91 -18.05 -11.45
C ASP A 205 11.41 -18.41 -11.43
N ASP A 206 11.08 -19.67 -11.23
CA ASP A 206 9.74 -20.23 -11.07
C ASP A 206 9.30 -20.39 -9.59
N PHE A 207 10.09 -19.90 -8.64
CA PHE A 207 9.78 -19.99 -7.22
C PHE A 207 8.72 -18.95 -6.82
N PHE A 208 7.44 -19.30 -6.98
CA PHE A 208 6.29 -18.46 -6.65
C PHE A 208 6.39 -17.82 -5.26
N GLY A 209 6.61 -18.63 -4.20
CA GLY A 209 6.69 -18.13 -2.84
C GLY A 209 7.85 -17.15 -2.61
N GLY A 210 8.95 -17.28 -3.34
CA GLY A 210 10.06 -16.35 -3.32
C GLY A 210 9.68 -14.99 -3.91
N TRP A 211 9.05 -14.97 -5.08
CA TRP A 211 8.60 -13.75 -5.74
C TRP A 211 7.52 -13.01 -4.92
N LEU A 212 6.55 -13.77 -4.38
CA LEU A 212 5.49 -13.21 -3.55
C LEU A 212 6.05 -12.54 -2.28
N THR A 213 6.99 -13.22 -1.60
CA THR A 213 7.61 -12.68 -0.38
C THR A 213 8.53 -11.49 -0.68
N LEU A 214 9.27 -11.54 -1.79
CA LEU A 214 10.09 -10.41 -2.23
C LEU A 214 9.23 -9.18 -2.53
N ALA A 215 8.12 -9.38 -3.25
CA ALA A 215 7.19 -8.31 -3.58
C ALA A 215 6.60 -7.64 -2.31
N ALA A 216 6.18 -8.45 -1.33
CA ALA A 216 5.68 -7.94 -0.05
C ALA A 216 6.74 -7.14 0.74
N LEU A 217 7.99 -7.61 0.79
CA LEU A 217 9.08 -6.87 1.41
C LEU A 217 9.39 -5.56 0.66
N LEU A 218 9.37 -5.57 -0.66
CA LEU A 218 9.58 -4.37 -1.48
C LEU A 218 8.45 -3.34 -1.26
N MET A 219 7.22 -3.79 -1.00
CA MET A 219 6.12 -2.90 -0.59
C MET A 219 6.42 -2.20 0.74
N GLU A 220 6.95 -2.91 1.73
CA GLU A 220 7.33 -2.30 3.02
C GLU A 220 8.50 -1.32 2.86
N LEU A 221 9.45 -1.64 1.99
CA LEU A 221 10.58 -0.77 1.65
C LEU A 221 10.18 0.44 0.78
N ASN A 222 8.90 0.57 0.43
CA ASN A 222 8.38 1.58 -0.50
C ASN A 222 9.04 1.55 -1.90
N LYS A 223 9.56 0.39 -2.31
CA LYS A 223 10.13 0.14 -3.66
C LYS A 223 9.03 -0.36 -4.60
N PHE A 224 7.98 0.44 -4.79
CA PHE A 224 6.73 0.02 -5.43
C PHE A 224 6.91 -0.47 -6.87
N THR A 225 7.77 0.17 -7.67
CA THR A 225 8.03 -0.26 -9.05
C THR A 225 8.64 -1.66 -9.12
N GLU A 226 9.56 -1.97 -8.19
CA GLU A 226 10.17 -3.29 -8.12
C GLU A 226 9.19 -4.33 -7.55
N ALA A 227 8.33 -3.92 -6.61
CA ALA A 227 7.24 -4.76 -6.09
C ALA A 227 6.26 -5.14 -7.19
N ILE A 228 5.86 -4.20 -8.07
CA ILE A 228 5.02 -4.48 -9.24
C ILE A 228 5.67 -5.58 -10.10
N SER A 229 6.95 -5.40 -10.46
CA SER A 229 7.66 -6.39 -11.29
C SER A 229 7.72 -7.78 -10.64
N ALA A 230 7.90 -7.84 -9.32
CA ALA A 230 7.93 -9.10 -8.58
C ALA A 230 6.53 -9.76 -8.50
N TYR A 231 5.46 -8.98 -8.27
CA TYR A 231 4.09 -9.49 -8.32
C TYR A 231 3.68 -9.92 -9.74
N GLU A 232 4.10 -9.20 -10.79
CA GLU A 232 3.87 -9.61 -12.18
C GLU A 232 4.54 -10.96 -12.49
N LYS A 233 5.71 -11.24 -11.93
CA LYS A 233 6.34 -12.55 -12.00
C LYS A 233 5.52 -13.60 -11.26
N ALA A 234 5.08 -13.31 -10.04
CA ALA A 234 4.24 -14.21 -9.25
C ALA A 234 2.93 -14.55 -9.98
N THR A 235 2.22 -13.55 -10.53
CA THR A 235 0.97 -13.79 -11.28
C THR A 235 1.16 -14.55 -12.59
N LYS A 236 2.35 -14.51 -13.19
CA LYS A 236 2.70 -15.34 -14.36
C LYS A 236 2.98 -16.78 -13.99
N ILE A 237 3.59 -17.02 -12.80
CA ILE A 237 3.87 -18.36 -12.30
C ILE A 237 2.58 -19.04 -11.84
N GLU A 238 1.77 -18.33 -11.04
CA GLU A 238 0.46 -18.81 -10.56
C GLU A 238 -0.67 -17.86 -10.94
N PRO A 239 -1.22 -17.93 -12.16
CA PRO A 239 -2.26 -17.02 -12.65
C PRO A 239 -3.57 -17.03 -11.85
N ASN A 240 -3.82 -18.11 -11.10
CA ASN A 240 -5.02 -18.29 -10.28
C ASN A 240 -4.80 -17.94 -8.80
N SER A 241 -3.68 -17.31 -8.46
CA SER A 241 -3.45 -16.82 -7.10
C SER A 241 -4.13 -15.47 -6.88
N ALA A 242 -5.25 -15.46 -6.13
CA ALA A 242 -5.92 -14.23 -5.73
C ALA A 242 -5.00 -13.32 -4.91
N GLU A 243 -4.14 -13.90 -4.05
CA GLU A 243 -3.16 -13.18 -3.23
C GLU A 243 -2.15 -12.40 -4.09
N ALA A 244 -1.60 -13.04 -5.12
CA ALA A 244 -0.64 -12.41 -6.02
C ALA A 244 -1.27 -11.24 -6.80
N TRP A 245 -2.51 -11.42 -7.29
CA TRP A 245 -3.26 -10.35 -7.96
C TRP A 245 -3.63 -9.21 -7.03
N ALA A 246 -4.04 -9.49 -5.80
CA ALA A 246 -4.32 -8.48 -4.78
C ALA A 246 -3.06 -7.69 -4.40
N GLY A 247 -1.92 -8.37 -4.27
CA GLY A 247 -0.62 -7.75 -4.05
C GLY A 247 -0.20 -6.84 -5.22
N LEU A 248 -0.38 -7.31 -6.47
CA LEU A 248 -0.13 -6.51 -7.67
C LEU A 248 -1.02 -5.27 -7.71
N ALA A 249 -2.29 -5.41 -7.35
CA ALA A 249 -3.23 -4.30 -7.28
C ALA A 249 -2.79 -3.26 -6.24
N SER A 250 -2.47 -3.70 -5.03
CA SER A 250 -1.96 -2.81 -3.96
C SER A 250 -0.68 -2.10 -4.38
N ALA A 251 0.26 -2.80 -5.03
CA ALA A 251 1.51 -2.23 -5.51
C ALA A 251 1.28 -1.15 -6.59
N ASN A 252 0.40 -1.41 -7.56
CA ASN A 252 0.00 -0.42 -8.56
C ASN A 252 -0.67 0.80 -7.91
N GLY A 253 -1.59 0.60 -6.98
CA GLY A 253 -2.24 1.69 -6.25
C GLY A 253 -1.25 2.56 -5.47
N ARG A 254 -0.27 1.94 -4.81
CA ARG A 254 0.80 2.67 -4.09
C ARG A 254 1.77 3.39 -5.04
N ALA A 255 1.99 2.84 -6.23
CA ALA A 255 2.80 3.44 -7.28
C ALA A 255 2.06 4.53 -8.08
N MET A 256 0.83 4.89 -7.70
CA MET A 256 -0.01 5.90 -8.35
C MET A 256 -0.53 5.51 -9.75
N TYR A 257 -0.77 4.19 -9.96
CA TYR A 257 -1.40 3.65 -11.17
C TYR A 257 -2.79 3.06 -10.83
N PRO A 258 -3.79 3.91 -10.48
CA PRO A 258 -5.09 3.42 -9.96
C PRO A 258 -5.84 2.57 -10.99
N GLU A 259 -5.78 2.89 -12.30
CA GLU A 259 -6.44 2.12 -13.33
C GLU A 259 -5.87 0.69 -13.45
N LYS A 260 -4.54 0.54 -13.34
CA LYS A 260 -3.91 -0.78 -13.32
C LYS A 260 -4.24 -1.55 -12.02
N ALA A 261 -4.34 -0.82 -10.91
CA ALA A 261 -4.75 -1.41 -9.64
C ALA A 261 -6.19 -1.96 -9.71
N ILE A 262 -7.11 -1.21 -10.30
CA ILE A 262 -8.52 -1.62 -10.51
C ILE A 262 -8.57 -2.94 -11.29
N VAL A 263 -7.90 -3.03 -12.44
CA VAL A 263 -7.86 -4.25 -13.26
C VAL A 263 -7.32 -5.46 -12.48
N ALA A 264 -6.25 -5.26 -11.71
CA ALA A 264 -5.68 -6.33 -10.90
C ALA A 264 -6.59 -6.74 -9.73
N TYR A 265 -7.29 -5.79 -9.08
CA TYR A 265 -8.31 -6.09 -8.07
C TYR A 265 -9.50 -6.87 -8.66
N GLU A 266 -10.00 -6.49 -9.83
CA GLU A 266 -11.07 -7.22 -10.51
C GLU A 266 -10.68 -8.67 -10.76
N LYS A 267 -9.42 -8.91 -11.17
CA LYS A 267 -8.91 -10.26 -11.32
C LYS A 267 -8.82 -11.00 -9.99
N ALA A 268 -8.32 -10.38 -8.92
CA ALA A 268 -8.29 -10.97 -7.58
C ALA A 268 -9.70 -11.35 -7.08
N ILE A 269 -10.67 -10.42 -7.23
CA ILE A 269 -12.08 -10.62 -6.84
C ILE A 269 -12.73 -11.75 -7.67
N SER A 270 -12.41 -11.87 -8.96
CA SER A 270 -12.91 -12.97 -9.79
C SER A 270 -12.43 -14.34 -9.33
N LEU A 271 -11.30 -14.40 -8.63
CA LEU A 271 -10.72 -15.64 -8.08
C LEU A 271 -11.16 -15.90 -6.64
N ASN A 272 -11.31 -14.85 -5.85
CA ASN A 272 -11.83 -14.91 -4.48
C ASN A 272 -12.55 -13.59 -4.16
N ASP A 273 -13.87 -13.63 -4.06
CA ASP A 273 -14.73 -12.49 -3.78
C ASP A 273 -15.10 -12.32 -2.29
N SER A 274 -14.52 -13.15 -1.42
CA SER A 274 -14.80 -13.22 0.02
C SER A 274 -13.72 -12.57 0.89
N ASP A 275 -12.80 -11.79 0.30
CA ASP A 275 -11.78 -11.06 1.06
C ASP A 275 -12.19 -9.59 1.23
N PRO A 276 -12.56 -9.15 2.45
CA PRO A 276 -12.99 -7.78 2.70
C PRO A 276 -11.85 -6.75 2.51
N GLN A 277 -10.57 -7.16 2.68
CA GLN A 277 -9.42 -6.29 2.45
C GLN A 277 -9.25 -5.97 0.96
N VAL A 278 -9.40 -6.98 0.11
CA VAL A 278 -9.33 -6.84 -1.35
C VAL A 278 -10.47 -5.95 -1.84
N LEU A 279 -11.69 -6.18 -1.38
CA LEU A 279 -12.87 -5.37 -1.70
C LEU A 279 -12.72 -3.92 -1.22
N GLY A 280 -12.16 -3.72 -0.02
CA GLY A 280 -11.86 -2.38 0.51
C GLY A 280 -10.80 -1.64 -0.30
N GLY A 281 -9.73 -2.32 -0.70
CA GLY A 281 -8.68 -1.78 -1.57
C GLY A 281 -9.21 -1.42 -2.97
N TYR A 282 -10.03 -2.27 -3.55
CA TYR A 282 -10.72 -2.00 -4.82
C TYR A 282 -11.58 -0.74 -4.74
N GLY A 283 -12.41 -0.62 -3.70
CA GLY A 283 -13.23 0.57 -3.45
C GLY A 283 -12.39 1.84 -3.28
N TRP A 284 -11.21 1.75 -2.68
CA TRP A 284 -10.30 2.88 -2.54
C TRP A 284 -9.76 3.37 -3.90
N GLU A 285 -9.36 2.47 -4.79
CA GLU A 285 -8.87 2.87 -6.10
C GLU A 285 -9.99 3.41 -7.00
N LEU A 286 -11.20 2.83 -6.95
CA LEU A 286 -12.39 3.37 -7.61
C LEU A 286 -12.71 4.81 -7.17
N LYS A 287 -12.65 5.06 -5.85
CA LYS A 287 -12.77 6.42 -5.31
C LYS A 287 -11.68 7.34 -5.86
N THR A 288 -10.44 6.85 -5.98
CA THR A 288 -9.28 7.65 -6.45
C THR A 288 -9.48 8.14 -7.88
N VAL A 289 -10.06 7.31 -8.75
CA VAL A 289 -10.42 7.71 -10.13
C VAL A 289 -11.72 8.50 -10.22
N GLY A 290 -12.51 8.56 -9.14
CA GLY A 290 -13.74 9.35 -9.03
C GLY A 290 -15.04 8.55 -9.21
N ASP A 291 -14.97 7.22 -9.35
CA ASP A 291 -16.16 6.37 -9.41
C ASP A 291 -16.69 6.04 -8.01
N GLN A 292 -17.44 6.97 -7.45
CA GLN A 292 -18.00 6.85 -6.11
C GLN A 292 -19.07 5.76 -5.97
N GLN A 293 -19.87 5.54 -7.00
CA GLN A 293 -20.93 4.55 -6.95
C GLN A 293 -20.36 3.13 -6.89
N ALA A 294 -19.39 2.84 -7.75
CA ALA A 294 -18.68 1.57 -7.71
C ALA A 294 -17.90 1.40 -6.40
N ALA A 295 -17.27 2.46 -5.88
CA ALA A 295 -16.59 2.42 -4.59
C ALA A 295 -17.54 2.05 -3.44
N LEU A 296 -18.72 2.70 -3.36
CA LEU A 296 -19.74 2.38 -2.36
C LEU A 296 -20.23 0.93 -2.47
N HIS A 297 -20.42 0.44 -3.69
CA HIS A 297 -20.82 -0.95 -3.91
C HIS A 297 -19.73 -1.93 -3.38
N ALA A 298 -18.46 -1.66 -3.66
CA ALA A 298 -17.36 -2.47 -3.19
C ALA A 298 -17.25 -2.47 -1.65
N TYR A 299 -17.40 -1.31 -1.00
CA TYR A 299 -17.38 -1.22 0.47
C TYR A 299 -18.58 -1.96 1.09
N ARG A 300 -19.79 -1.82 0.55
CA ARG A 300 -20.98 -2.55 1.03
C ARG A 300 -20.83 -4.07 0.85
N LYS A 301 -20.20 -4.51 -0.24
CA LYS A 301 -19.84 -5.93 -0.42
C LYS A 301 -18.85 -6.40 0.64
N ALA A 302 -17.82 -5.61 0.96
CA ALA A 302 -16.87 -5.94 2.03
C ALA A 302 -17.58 -6.09 3.39
N ILE A 303 -18.54 -5.21 3.70
CA ILE A 303 -19.36 -5.27 4.91
C ILE A 303 -20.24 -6.52 4.91
N SER A 304 -20.83 -6.89 3.76
CA SER A 304 -21.68 -8.10 3.67
C SER A 304 -20.88 -9.39 3.91
N VAL A 305 -19.59 -9.41 3.55
CA VAL A 305 -18.67 -10.53 3.83
C VAL A 305 -18.25 -10.54 5.30
N LYS A 306 -17.91 -9.37 5.84
CA LYS A 306 -17.48 -9.22 7.23
C LYS A 306 -18.18 -8.01 7.86
N PRO A 307 -19.30 -8.21 8.59
CA PRO A 307 -20.09 -7.10 9.17
C PRO A 307 -19.32 -6.20 10.14
N ASN A 308 -18.32 -6.73 10.84
CA ASN A 308 -17.46 -5.95 11.73
C ASN A 308 -16.23 -5.36 11.00
N PHE A 309 -16.19 -5.30 9.67
CA PHE A 309 -15.08 -4.72 8.93
C PHE A 309 -15.12 -3.17 8.98
N GLY A 310 -14.72 -2.60 10.11
CA GLY A 310 -14.69 -1.16 10.38
C GLY A 310 -14.04 -0.30 9.28
N PRO A 311 -12.92 -0.74 8.64
CA PRO A 311 -12.30 0.03 7.55
C PRO A 311 -13.23 0.37 6.38
N ALA A 312 -14.20 -0.47 6.04
CA ALA A 312 -15.16 -0.18 4.98
C ALA A 312 -16.13 0.94 5.39
N TYR A 313 -16.66 0.91 6.62
CA TYR A 313 -17.52 1.99 7.13
C TYR A 313 -16.79 3.33 7.18
N TRP A 314 -15.54 3.34 7.65
CA TRP A 314 -14.75 4.57 7.62
C TRP A 314 -14.46 5.04 6.19
N SER A 315 -14.20 4.13 5.26
CA SER A 315 -14.00 4.48 3.85
C SER A 315 -15.23 5.12 3.23
N MET A 316 -16.45 4.63 3.55
CA MET A 316 -17.72 5.24 3.17
C MET A 316 -17.88 6.64 3.80
N ALA A 317 -17.63 6.78 5.10
CA ALA A 317 -17.64 8.07 5.82
C ALA A 317 -16.68 9.08 5.17
N ASN A 318 -15.54 8.60 4.71
CA ASN A 318 -14.48 9.42 4.12
C ASN A 318 -14.74 9.83 2.65
N LEU A 319 -15.85 9.37 2.04
CA LEU A 319 -16.34 9.95 0.78
C LEU A 319 -16.86 11.38 0.95
N LYS A 320 -17.12 11.82 2.17
CA LYS A 320 -17.54 13.17 2.60
C LYS A 320 -18.94 13.60 2.14
N ILE A 321 -19.36 13.24 0.93
CA ILE A 321 -20.69 13.51 0.38
C ILE A 321 -21.69 12.40 0.68
N PHE A 322 -21.20 11.22 1.06
CA PHE A 322 -22.02 10.09 1.48
C PHE A 322 -22.62 10.33 2.87
N LYS A 323 -23.87 9.90 3.06
CA LYS A 323 -24.56 9.88 4.35
C LYS A 323 -25.04 8.48 4.65
N PHE A 324 -24.79 8.02 5.86
CA PHE A 324 -25.22 6.71 6.33
C PHE A 324 -26.76 6.66 6.47
N GLU A 325 -27.33 5.54 6.09
CA GLU A 325 -28.71 5.19 6.39
C GLU A 325 -28.87 4.78 7.85
N GLU A 326 -30.09 4.89 8.42
CA GLU A 326 -30.34 4.50 9.83
C GLU A 326 -29.98 3.05 10.11
N LYS A 327 -30.19 2.16 9.14
CA LYS A 327 -29.81 0.75 9.25
C LYS A 327 -28.29 0.58 9.42
N GLU A 328 -27.50 1.30 8.63
CA GLU A 328 -26.03 1.23 8.69
C GLU A 328 -25.49 1.79 10.02
N ILE A 329 -26.15 2.84 10.55
CA ILE A 329 -25.84 3.41 11.87
C ILE A 329 -26.16 2.41 12.97
N THR A 330 -27.33 1.79 12.93
CA THR A 330 -27.76 0.76 13.90
C THR A 330 -26.83 -0.43 13.89
N GLU A 331 -26.38 -0.87 12.71
CA GLU A 331 -25.39 -1.95 12.56
C GLU A 331 -24.06 -1.59 13.24
N MET A 332 -23.52 -0.41 12.97
CA MET A 332 -22.28 0.05 13.62
C MET A 332 -22.41 0.10 15.14
N LEU A 333 -23.55 0.56 15.66
CA LEU A 333 -23.81 0.61 17.11
C LEU A 333 -23.87 -0.79 17.72
N SER A 334 -24.57 -1.72 17.06
CA SER A 334 -24.66 -3.11 17.54
C SER A 334 -23.31 -3.81 17.56
N GLN A 335 -22.43 -3.56 16.57
CA GLN A 335 -21.08 -4.10 16.55
C GLN A 335 -20.25 -3.59 17.74
N ILE A 336 -20.35 -2.31 18.11
CA ILE A 336 -19.68 -1.76 19.28
C ILE A 336 -20.24 -2.37 20.58
N GLU A 337 -21.56 -2.55 20.68
CA GLU A 337 -22.22 -3.09 21.86
C GLU A 337 -21.89 -4.58 22.08
N CYS A 338 -21.72 -5.36 21.01
CA CYS A 338 -21.30 -6.76 21.09
C CYS A 338 -19.92 -6.94 21.75
N GLY A 339 -19.04 -5.95 21.67
CA GLY A 339 -17.77 -5.95 22.40
C GLY A 339 -16.68 -6.89 21.86
N ASP A 340 -16.90 -7.52 20.72
CA ASP A 340 -15.95 -8.45 20.07
C ASP A 340 -15.26 -7.77 18.86
N LEU A 341 -14.72 -6.59 19.11
CA LEU A 341 -14.00 -5.80 18.12
C LEU A 341 -12.52 -5.73 18.45
N THR A 342 -11.69 -5.80 17.44
CA THR A 342 -10.29 -5.38 17.55
C THR A 342 -10.22 -3.86 17.72
N ASP A 343 -9.11 -3.36 18.27
CA ASP A 343 -8.91 -1.90 18.42
C ASP A 343 -9.06 -1.17 17.06
N ILE A 344 -8.56 -1.77 15.99
CA ILE A 344 -8.67 -1.22 14.63
C ILE A 344 -10.14 -1.09 14.21
N GLU A 345 -10.94 -2.11 14.42
CA GLU A 345 -12.37 -2.11 14.06
C GLU A 345 -13.14 -1.08 14.88
N ASP A 346 -12.96 -1.05 16.21
CA ASP A 346 -13.61 -0.11 17.09
C ASP A 346 -13.26 1.35 16.74
N ILE A 347 -11.99 1.65 16.50
CA ILE A 347 -11.55 2.99 16.09
C ILE A 347 -12.25 3.42 14.79
N HIS A 348 -12.30 2.55 13.79
CA HIS A 348 -12.94 2.87 12.51
C HIS A 348 -14.43 3.11 12.65
N PHE A 349 -15.13 2.31 13.47
CA PHE A 349 -16.55 2.51 13.76
C PHE A 349 -16.80 3.84 14.44
N ARG A 350 -15.98 4.21 15.44
CA ARG A 350 -16.13 5.50 16.14
C ARG A 350 -15.96 6.69 15.21
N PHE A 351 -14.97 6.68 14.35
CA PHE A 351 -14.81 7.75 13.37
C PHE A 351 -15.96 7.79 12.34
N ALA A 352 -16.48 6.64 11.91
CA ALA A 352 -17.62 6.56 11.02
C ALA A 352 -18.92 7.06 11.69
N LEU A 353 -19.18 6.65 12.93
CA LEU A 353 -20.29 7.15 13.75
C LEU A 353 -20.18 8.64 14.05
N GLY A 354 -18.98 9.14 14.35
CA GLY A 354 -18.72 10.56 14.50
C GLY A 354 -19.17 11.36 13.29
N LYS A 355 -18.84 10.87 12.06
CA LYS A 355 -19.30 11.47 10.80
C LYS A 355 -20.82 11.34 10.63
N ALA A 356 -21.41 10.18 10.94
CA ALA A 356 -22.86 9.95 10.84
C ALA A 356 -23.64 10.91 11.77
N MET A 357 -23.19 11.09 13.01
CA MET A 357 -23.81 12.02 13.95
C MET A 357 -23.63 13.49 13.55
N GLU A 358 -22.47 13.84 12.98
CA GLU A 358 -22.24 15.17 12.42
C GLU A 358 -23.22 15.49 11.28
N ASP A 359 -23.50 14.52 10.38
CA ASP A 359 -24.46 14.67 9.30
C ASP A 359 -25.89 14.86 9.82
N LYS A 360 -26.22 14.27 10.96
CA LYS A 360 -27.48 14.50 11.69
C LYS A 360 -27.48 15.80 12.49
N LYS A 361 -26.38 16.56 12.50
CA LYS A 361 -26.17 17.77 13.31
C LYS A 361 -26.19 17.52 14.82
N GLU A 362 -25.96 16.28 15.25
CA GLU A 362 -25.83 15.88 16.66
C GLU A 362 -24.35 16.04 17.10
N TYR A 363 -23.88 17.29 17.16
CA TYR A 363 -22.46 17.61 17.29
C TYR A 363 -21.82 17.10 18.59
N ASP A 364 -22.57 17.02 19.69
CA ASP A 364 -22.06 16.48 20.97
C ASP A 364 -21.82 14.98 20.92
N LYS A 365 -22.75 14.26 20.30
CA LYS A 365 -22.56 12.82 20.06
C LYS A 365 -21.42 12.59 19.08
N ALA A 366 -21.37 13.39 18.00
CA ALA A 366 -20.26 13.33 17.05
C ALA A 366 -18.92 13.54 17.74
N TRP A 367 -18.82 14.54 18.62
CA TRP A 367 -17.61 14.80 19.41
C TRP A 367 -17.23 13.61 20.28
N SER A 368 -18.19 13.05 21.02
CA SER A 368 -17.95 11.90 21.90
C SER A 368 -17.36 10.71 21.13
N TYR A 369 -17.87 10.42 19.92
CA TYR A 369 -17.33 9.37 19.09
C TYR A 369 -15.92 9.69 18.57
N TYR A 370 -15.69 10.89 18.06
CA TYR A 370 -14.36 11.30 17.59
C TYR A 370 -13.36 11.32 18.73
N ASP A 371 -13.69 11.86 19.88
CA ASP A 371 -12.79 11.94 21.04
C ASP A 371 -12.40 10.55 21.56
N THR A 372 -13.39 9.64 21.72
CA THR A 372 -13.10 8.27 22.11
C THR A 372 -12.27 7.53 21.06
N GLY A 373 -12.59 7.70 19.78
CA GLY A 373 -11.82 7.11 18.69
C GLY A 373 -10.37 7.61 18.65
N ASN A 374 -10.17 8.91 18.85
CA ASN A 374 -8.83 9.51 18.93
C ASN A 374 -8.04 8.99 20.13
N LYS A 375 -8.63 8.94 21.33
CA LYS A 375 -7.97 8.41 22.54
C LYS A 375 -7.47 6.97 22.33
N ARG A 376 -8.33 6.10 21.77
CA ARG A 376 -7.93 4.72 21.43
C ARG A 376 -6.83 4.68 20.37
N GLN A 377 -6.95 5.48 19.31
CA GLN A 377 -5.91 5.55 18.28
C GLN A 377 -4.58 6.06 18.86
N ARG A 378 -4.62 7.01 19.81
CA ARG A 378 -3.42 7.53 20.47
C ARG A 378 -2.63 6.45 21.22
N GLU A 379 -3.34 5.48 21.81
CA GLU A 379 -2.75 4.34 22.51
C GLU A 379 -2.04 3.36 21.56
N THR A 380 -2.42 3.33 20.28
CA THR A 380 -1.84 2.41 19.26
C THR A 380 -0.63 2.99 18.52
N VAL A 381 -0.34 4.27 18.70
CA VAL A 381 0.72 4.96 17.94
C VAL A 381 1.80 5.51 18.87
N GLU A 382 3.05 5.39 18.42
CA GLU A 382 4.17 6.04 19.09
C GLU A 382 4.23 7.51 18.67
N TRP A 383 4.19 8.41 19.65
CA TRP A 383 4.32 9.84 19.43
C TRP A 383 4.94 10.52 20.65
N GLU A 384 6.06 11.21 20.44
CA GLU A 384 6.82 11.92 21.45
C GLU A 384 6.90 13.43 21.11
N PRO A 385 6.04 14.28 21.68
CA PRO A 385 5.98 15.71 21.35
C PRO A 385 7.30 16.44 21.54
N MET A 386 8.04 16.11 22.63
CA MET A 386 9.32 16.77 22.95
C MET A 386 10.44 16.37 22.00
N GLU A 387 10.41 15.17 21.43
CA GLU A 387 11.37 14.76 20.40
C GLU A 387 11.10 15.51 19.10
N MET A 388 9.85 15.61 18.69
CA MET A 388 9.42 16.39 17.55
C MET A 388 9.85 17.87 17.69
N GLU A 389 9.60 18.47 18.84
CA GLU A 389 10.00 19.86 19.13
C GLU A 389 11.51 20.04 19.01
N ARG A 390 12.30 19.18 19.67
CA ARG A 390 13.78 19.20 19.58
C ARG A 390 14.24 19.09 18.11
N ARG A 391 13.66 18.18 17.35
CA ARG A 391 13.98 18.03 15.92
C ARG A 391 13.70 19.31 15.14
N GLN A 392 12.57 19.96 15.36
CA GLN A 392 12.25 21.23 14.69
C GLN A 392 13.15 22.39 15.15
N GLN A 393 13.49 22.45 16.43
CA GLN A 393 14.47 23.41 16.94
C GLN A 393 15.84 23.23 16.29
N THR A 394 16.31 21.98 16.17
CA THR A 394 17.57 21.65 15.49
C THR A 394 17.51 22.04 14.01
N ILE A 395 16.40 21.79 13.31
CA ILE A 395 16.19 22.22 11.92
C ILE A 395 16.36 23.76 11.82
N ARG A 396 15.67 24.53 12.68
CA ARG A 396 15.77 26.00 12.67
C ARG A 396 17.20 26.49 12.96
N SER A 397 17.94 25.82 13.84
CA SER A 397 19.31 26.19 14.15
C SER A 397 20.31 25.85 13.03
N VAL A 398 20.13 24.73 12.33
CA VAL A 398 20.99 24.28 11.23
C VAL A 398 20.76 25.12 9.96
N PHE A 399 19.51 25.41 9.65
CA PHE A 399 19.16 26.20 8.47
C PHE A 399 18.95 27.67 8.81
N ASP A 400 19.97 28.28 9.43
CA ASP A 400 19.99 29.71 9.70
C ASP A 400 20.28 30.53 8.43
N ARG A 401 20.22 31.85 8.55
CA ARG A 401 20.47 32.78 7.44
C ARG A 401 21.86 32.58 6.84
N ASP A 402 22.86 32.40 7.67
CA ASP A 402 24.25 32.23 7.26
C ASP A 402 24.47 30.96 6.45
N THR A 403 23.89 29.84 6.89
CA THR A 403 23.96 28.56 6.19
C THR A 403 23.30 28.62 4.84
N LEU A 404 22.10 29.24 4.75
CA LEU A 404 21.37 29.38 3.50
C LEU A 404 22.04 30.35 2.52
N GLN A 405 22.57 31.48 3.00
CA GLN A 405 23.25 32.46 2.14
C GLN A 405 24.58 31.94 1.61
N ARG A 406 25.41 31.31 2.47
CA ARG A 406 26.72 30.74 2.04
C ARG A 406 26.61 29.67 0.97
N ARG A 407 25.45 29.01 0.87
CA ARG A 407 25.20 27.89 -0.07
C ARG A 407 24.05 28.16 -1.03
N ALA A 408 23.69 29.42 -1.26
CA ALA A 408 22.53 29.82 -2.04
C ALA A 408 22.51 29.26 -3.47
N ASP A 409 23.71 29.16 -4.12
CA ASP A 409 23.84 28.77 -5.53
C ASP A 409 24.47 27.40 -5.71
N VAL A 410 24.51 26.59 -4.64
CA VAL A 410 25.20 25.28 -4.65
C VAL A 410 24.34 24.18 -5.24
N GLY A 411 23.04 24.25 -5.09
CA GLY A 411 22.08 23.23 -5.47
C GLY A 411 22.04 22.91 -6.97
N TYR A 412 21.08 22.12 -7.38
CA TYR A 412 20.79 21.84 -8.79
C TYR A 412 19.83 22.91 -9.32
N GLU A 413 20.26 23.63 -10.35
CA GLU A 413 19.51 24.72 -10.95
C GLU A 413 18.29 24.21 -11.75
N ALA A 414 17.19 23.93 -11.07
CA ALA A 414 15.92 23.60 -11.66
C ALA A 414 14.83 24.47 -11.03
N ALA A 415 13.90 24.95 -11.84
CA ALA A 415 12.77 25.79 -11.41
C ALA A 415 11.43 25.05 -11.52
N ASP A 416 11.45 23.77 -11.91
CA ASP A 416 10.27 22.97 -12.23
C ASP A 416 9.37 22.68 -11.01
N PRO A 417 9.88 22.40 -9.79
CA PRO A 417 9.03 22.00 -8.68
C PRO A 417 8.41 23.18 -7.94
N ILE A 418 7.11 23.07 -7.69
CA ILE A 418 6.33 23.92 -6.80
C ILE A 418 5.96 23.10 -5.58
N PHE A 419 6.55 23.41 -4.43
CA PHE A 419 6.25 22.73 -3.16
C PHE A 419 5.07 23.40 -2.46
N ILE A 420 4.03 22.59 -2.20
CA ILE A 420 2.86 23.02 -1.43
C ILE A 420 2.92 22.35 -0.07
N VAL A 421 3.15 23.16 0.95
CA VAL A 421 3.33 22.73 2.34
C VAL A 421 2.26 23.32 3.26
N GLY A 422 2.26 22.92 4.53
CA GLY A 422 1.34 23.41 5.56
C GLY A 422 0.98 22.34 6.57
N LEU A 423 -0.19 22.46 7.15
CA LEU A 423 -0.75 21.40 7.99
C LEU A 423 -1.79 20.57 7.23
N PRO A 424 -2.06 19.33 7.65
CA PRO A 424 -3.19 18.57 7.11
C PRO A 424 -4.49 19.37 7.23
N ARG A 425 -5.36 19.30 6.23
CA ARG A 425 -6.67 19.99 6.19
C ARG A 425 -6.62 21.52 6.12
N SER A 426 -5.48 22.10 5.77
CA SER A 426 -5.30 23.56 5.56
C SER A 426 -5.71 24.06 4.16
N GLY A 427 -6.17 23.19 3.26
CA GLY A 427 -6.56 23.57 1.89
C GLY A 427 -5.49 23.30 0.82
N SER A 428 -4.42 22.57 1.15
CA SER A 428 -3.32 22.27 0.23
C SER A 428 -3.76 21.57 -1.07
N THR A 429 -4.73 20.66 -0.99
CA THR A 429 -5.28 19.99 -2.18
C THR A 429 -6.05 20.97 -3.08
N LEU A 430 -6.71 21.98 -2.52
CA LEU A 430 -7.38 23.02 -3.30
C LEU A 430 -6.36 23.85 -4.08
N VAL A 431 -5.29 24.29 -3.42
CA VAL A 431 -4.21 25.05 -4.07
C VAL A 431 -3.52 24.22 -5.15
N GLU A 432 -3.27 22.95 -4.89
CA GLU A 432 -2.72 22.03 -5.88
C GLU A 432 -3.65 21.90 -7.10
N GLN A 433 -4.96 21.73 -6.88
CA GLN A 433 -5.95 21.58 -7.95
C GLN A 433 -6.04 22.86 -8.81
N ILE A 434 -6.02 24.02 -8.17
CA ILE A 434 -5.96 25.33 -8.87
C ILE A 434 -4.73 25.39 -9.79
N LEU A 435 -3.54 25.06 -9.26
CA LEU A 435 -2.30 25.07 -10.04
C LEU A 435 -2.30 24.01 -11.15
N ALA A 436 -2.80 22.81 -10.88
CA ALA A 436 -2.89 21.72 -11.86
C ALA A 436 -3.83 22.03 -13.03
N SER A 437 -4.74 23.00 -12.86
CA SER A 437 -5.63 23.49 -13.92
C SER A 437 -4.94 24.45 -14.90
N HIS A 438 -3.74 24.91 -14.57
CA HIS A 438 -2.92 25.74 -15.47
C HIS A 438 -2.28 24.89 -16.56
N SER A 439 -2.21 25.42 -17.79
CA SER A 439 -1.66 24.71 -18.95
C SER A 439 -0.21 24.27 -18.78
N GLN A 440 0.58 25.00 -17.99
CA GLN A 440 2.01 24.76 -17.77
C GLN A 440 2.32 23.98 -16.50
N VAL A 441 1.35 23.62 -15.68
CA VAL A 441 1.58 22.94 -14.38
C VAL A 441 0.97 21.55 -14.36
N GLU A 442 1.78 20.56 -14.03
CA GLU A 442 1.31 19.20 -13.76
C GLU A 442 1.05 19.00 -12.27
N GLY A 443 -0.17 18.61 -11.91
CA GLY A 443 -0.49 18.20 -10.55
C GLY A 443 -0.05 16.75 -10.33
N THR A 444 0.91 16.50 -9.45
CA THR A 444 1.39 15.16 -9.17
C THR A 444 0.70 14.55 -7.94
N ALA A 445 1.36 14.51 -6.80
CA ALA A 445 0.86 13.89 -5.57
C ALA A 445 1.64 14.35 -4.33
N GLU A 446 1.46 13.62 -3.22
CA GLU A 446 2.31 13.70 -2.03
C GLU A 446 3.57 12.85 -2.25
N LEU A 447 4.67 13.52 -2.69
CA LEU A 447 5.89 12.80 -3.07
C LEU A 447 6.74 12.47 -1.83
N PRO A 448 7.04 11.19 -1.54
CA PRO A 448 7.81 10.80 -0.35
C PRO A 448 9.32 11.00 -0.53
N ILE A 449 9.74 11.76 -1.55
CA ILE A 449 11.13 11.80 -2.02
C ILE A 449 12.02 12.55 -1.03
N ILE A 450 11.59 13.76 -0.61
CA ILE A 450 12.36 14.60 0.33
C ILE A 450 12.59 13.85 1.65
N GLY A 451 11.55 13.20 2.20
CA GLY A 451 11.67 12.40 3.42
C GLY A 451 12.70 11.28 3.26
N ARG A 452 12.63 10.50 2.16
CA ARG A 452 13.60 9.42 1.89
C ARG A 452 15.05 9.92 1.75
N ILE A 453 15.24 11.06 1.09
CA ILE A 453 16.57 11.66 0.96
C ILE A 453 17.09 12.06 2.35
N THR A 454 16.29 12.78 3.14
CA THR A 454 16.70 13.22 4.48
C THR A 454 16.98 12.05 5.42
N ASP A 455 16.19 10.98 5.37
CA ASP A 455 16.38 9.75 6.15
C ASP A 455 17.67 8.99 5.74
N SER A 456 18.12 9.15 4.50
CA SER A 456 19.38 8.56 4.04
C SER A 456 20.61 9.33 4.49
N ILE A 457 20.48 10.63 4.79
CA ILE A 457 21.60 11.50 5.18
C ILE A 457 22.13 11.09 6.55
N GLY A 458 23.38 10.69 6.57
CA GLY A 458 24.07 10.25 7.77
C GLY A 458 23.76 8.81 8.21
N ARG A 459 22.96 8.04 7.46
CA ARG A 459 22.52 6.67 7.84
C ARG A 459 23.67 5.75 8.23
N TYR A 460 24.81 5.84 7.53
CA TYR A 460 25.96 4.97 7.74
C TYR A 460 27.14 5.67 8.42
N ARG A 461 26.91 6.84 9.02
CA ARG A 461 27.96 7.56 9.76
C ARG A 461 28.24 6.89 11.10
N THR A 462 29.52 6.74 11.41
CA THR A 462 29.99 6.14 12.67
C THR A 462 29.92 7.09 13.86
N ASP A 463 29.86 8.41 13.61
CA ASP A 463 29.70 9.44 14.64
C ASP A 463 28.25 9.67 15.08
N GLY A 464 27.31 8.94 14.48
CA GLY A 464 25.88 9.00 14.82
C GLY A 464 25.13 10.22 14.30
N LYS A 465 25.82 11.19 13.67
CA LYS A 465 25.14 12.38 13.13
C LYS A 465 24.19 12.03 11.99
N ARG A 466 22.97 12.53 12.08
CA ARG A 466 21.89 12.36 11.11
C ARG A 466 21.45 13.72 10.56
N PHE A 467 20.47 13.69 9.66
CA PHE A 467 19.73 14.90 9.32
C PHE A 467 18.98 15.44 10.58
N PRO A 468 19.03 16.77 10.88
CA PRO A 468 19.57 17.84 10.01
C PRO A 468 21.07 18.16 10.22
N GLU A 469 21.70 17.77 11.32
CA GLU A 469 23.07 18.21 11.69
C GLU A 469 24.11 17.77 10.66
N ALA A 470 23.94 16.59 10.06
CA ALA A 470 24.84 16.08 9.04
C ALA A 470 24.93 16.97 7.78
N ILE A 471 23.95 17.86 7.57
CA ILE A 471 23.94 18.81 6.43
C ILE A 471 25.13 19.77 6.48
N LEU A 472 25.55 20.18 7.67
CA LEU A 472 26.66 21.14 7.83
C LEU A 472 28.00 20.59 7.31
N GLU A 473 28.14 19.27 7.25
CA GLU A 473 29.35 18.58 6.80
C GLU A 473 29.25 18.05 5.36
N LEU A 474 28.10 18.21 4.69
CA LEU A 474 27.96 17.84 3.28
C LEU A 474 28.75 18.79 2.39
N ARG A 475 29.38 18.24 1.35
CA ARG A 475 30.04 19.02 0.32
C ARG A 475 29.01 19.56 -0.67
N ASP A 476 29.33 20.62 -1.34
CA ASP A 476 28.45 21.27 -2.33
C ASP A 476 28.02 20.30 -3.44
N LYS A 477 28.93 19.41 -3.89
CA LYS A 477 28.59 18.38 -4.87
C LYS A 477 27.53 17.39 -4.38
N ASP A 478 27.48 17.13 -3.07
CA ASP A 478 26.52 16.20 -2.48
C ASP A 478 25.12 16.85 -2.46
N LEU A 479 25.01 18.14 -2.14
CA LEU A 479 23.76 18.92 -2.22
C LEU A 479 23.21 18.94 -3.66
N ARG A 480 24.09 19.21 -4.64
CA ARG A 480 23.70 19.17 -6.06
C ARG A 480 23.26 17.77 -6.52
N ALA A 481 23.90 16.74 -6.00
CA ALA A 481 23.53 15.35 -6.28
C ALA A 481 22.14 15.02 -5.73
N TYR A 482 21.78 15.48 -4.53
CA TYR A 482 20.44 15.30 -3.95
C TYR A 482 19.36 16.02 -4.76
N GLY A 483 19.62 17.25 -5.25
CA GLY A 483 18.69 17.95 -6.14
C GLY A 483 18.44 17.19 -7.44
N ARG A 484 19.51 16.66 -8.06
CA ARG A 484 19.38 15.80 -9.25
C ARG A 484 18.65 14.49 -8.95
N GLN A 485 18.92 13.89 -7.79
CA GLN A 485 18.22 12.67 -7.35
C GLN A 485 16.72 12.93 -7.19
N TYR A 486 16.36 14.04 -6.53
CA TYR A 486 14.96 14.42 -6.35
C TYR A 486 14.24 14.50 -7.69
N LEU A 487 14.77 15.24 -8.66
CA LEU A 487 14.13 15.41 -9.97
C LEU A 487 14.04 14.10 -10.76
N LYS A 488 15.10 13.27 -10.71
CA LYS A 488 15.08 11.95 -11.35
C LYS A 488 14.00 11.04 -10.76
N GLU A 489 13.80 11.10 -9.44
CA GLU A 489 12.76 10.30 -8.80
C GLU A 489 11.37 10.90 -9.01
N ALA A 490 11.23 12.23 -9.00
CA ALA A 490 9.97 12.92 -9.27
C ALA A 490 9.43 12.64 -10.67
N GLN A 491 10.34 12.45 -11.65
CA GLN A 491 9.93 12.11 -13.03
C GLN A 491 9.06 10.85 -13.12
N ARG A 492 9.18 9.92 -12.15
CA ARG A 492 8.34 8.70 -12.12
C ARG A 492 6.87 8.98 -11.80
N TYR A 493 6.59 10.14 -11.20
CA TYR A 493 5.24 10.57 -10.80
C TYR A 493 4.64 11.56 -11.81
N ARG A 494 5.39 11.90 -12.84
CA ARG A 494 4.95 12.79 -13.92
C ARG A 494 4.46 11.97 -15.10
N SER A 495 3.34 12.40 -15.65
CA SER A 495 2.67 11.78 -16.80
C SER A 495 2.64 12.67 -18.03
N THR A 496 3.04 13.95 -17.87
CA THR A 496 3.04 14.96 -18.92
C THR A 496 4.41 15.63 -19.06
N ASP A 497 4.62 16.36 -20.16
CA ASP A 497 5.83 17.16 -20.41
C ASP A 497 5.64 18.64 -20.02
N LYS A 498 4.68 18.97 -19.15
CA LYS A 498 4.48 20.35 -18.70
C LYS A 498 5.74 20.84 -17.97
N PRO A 499 6.11 22.15 -18.15
CA PRO A 499 7.39 22.64 -17.61
C PRO A 499 7.47 22.64 -16.08
N LEU A 500 6.34 22.79 -15.39
CA LEU A 500 6.27 22.85 -13.93
C LEU A 500 5.45 21.68 -13.38
N PHE A 501 5.73 21.28 -12.16
CA PHE A 501 4.92 20.29 -11.43
C PHE A 501 4.82 20.61 -9.95
N THR A 502 3.75 20.14 -9.31
CA THR A 502 3.56 20.31 -7.86
C THR A 502 4.15 19.12 -7.09
N ASP A 503 4.77 19.37 -5.93
CA ASP A 503 4.96 18.40 -4.86
C ASP A 503 4.14 18.87 -3.67
N LYS A 504 2.95 18.29 -3.51
CA LYS A 504 2.04 18.70 -2.45
C LYS A 504 2.13 17.70 -1.30
N LEU A 505 3.08 17.90 -0.41
CA LEU A 505 3.19 17.18 0.84
C LEU A 505 3.22 18.16 2.01
N PRO A 506 2.10 18.33 2.75
CA PRO A 506 2.04 19.28 3.87
C PRO A 506 3.21 19.16 4.83
N ASN A 507 3.59 17.94 5.20
CA ASN A 507 4.67 17.65 6.15
C ASN A 507 6.09 17.99 5.64
N ASN A 508 6.26 18.50 4.42
CA ASN A 508 7.55 19.01 3.93
C ASN A 508 7.89 20.39 4.49
N TYR A 509 7.00 21.06 5.24
CA TYR A 509 7.25 22.42 5.78
C TYR A 509 8.54 22.51 6.63
N PRO A 510 8.96 21.51 7.43
CA PRO A 510 10.21 21.61 8.17
C PRO A 510 11.45 21.51 7.26
N MET A 511 11.28 20.97 6.05
CA MET A 511 12.37 20.68 5.11
C MET A 511 12.64 21.80 4.12
N LEU A 512 11.94 22.95 4.20
CA LEU A 512 12.07 24.03 3.21
C LEU A 512 13.51 24.55 3.08
N GLY A 513 14.25 24.66 4.20
CA GLY A 513 15.68 25.02 4.17
C GLY A 513 16.54 24.02 3.39
N PHE A 514 16.32 22.73 3.61
CA PHE A 514 17.01 21.69 2.85
C PHE A 514 16.63 21.69 1.37
N ILE A 515 15.33 21.79 1.07
CA ILE A 515 14.85 21.86 -0.31
C ILE A 515 15.47 23.07 -1.02
N LYS A 516 15.55 24.24 -0.36
CA LYS A 516 16.20 25.43 -0.89
C LYS A 516 17.68 25.22 -1.21
N LEU A 517 18.41 24.49 -0.36
CA LEU A 517 19.83 24.18 -0.60
C LEU A 517 20.04 23.24 -1.79
N ILE A 518 19.15 22.25 -2.00
CA ILE A 518 19.29 21.28 -3.10
C ILE A 518 18.64 21.74 -4.41
N LEU A 519 17.63 22.63 -4.34
CA LEU A 519 16.83 23.15 -5.47
C LEU A 519 16.61 24.66 -5.26
N PRO A 520 17.60 25.52 -5.53
CA PRO A 520 17.57 26.92 -5.18
C PRO A 520 16.45 27.74 -5.86
N ASN A 521 15.92 27.27 -6.99
CA ASN A 521 14.88 27.95 -7.75
C ASN A 521 13.46 27.41 -7.51
N ALA A 522 13.30 26.41 -6.64
CA ALA A 522 11.99 25.85 -6.27
C ALA A 522 11.07 26.94 -5.68
N LYS A 523 9.78 26.82 -5.96
CA LYS A 523 8.74 27.72 -5.42
C LYS A 523 8.09 27.07 -4.20
N PHE A 524 7.79 27.88 -3.19
CA PHE A 524 7.19 27.43 -1.92
C PHE A 524 5.86 28.13 -1.68
N ILE A 525 4.83 27.34 -1.45
CA ILE A 525 3.49 27.80 -1.07
C ILE A 525 3.12 27.13 0.25
N ASN A 526 2.87 27.95 1.28
CA ASN A 526 2.41 27.49 2.58
C ASN A 526 0.91 27.72 2.70
N THR A 527 0.14 26.65 2.81
CA THR A 527 -1.31 26.72 2.97
C THR A 527 -1.67 26.84 4.45
N ARG A 528 -2.41 27.87 4.80
CA ARG A 528 -2.85 28.18 6.16
C ARG A 528 -4.37 28.18 6.26
N ARG A 529 -4.86 27.85 7.41
CA ARG A 529 -6.28 27.91 7.75
C ARG A 529 -6.43 28.33 9.20
N HIS A 530 -7.60 28.86 9.57
CA HIS A 530 -7.92 29.17 10.96
C HIS A 530 -7.53 28.01 11.89
N PRO A 531 -6.74 28.24 12.96
CA PRO A 531 -6.17 27.17 13.80
C PRO A 531 -7.20 26.14 14.26
N TYR A 532 -8.33 26.60 14.78
CA TYR A 532 -9.38 25.69 15.28
C TYR A 532 -10.04 24.88 14.15
N ASP A 533 -10.26 25.46 12.98
CA ASP A 533 -10.78 24.69 11.83
C ASP A 533 -9.78 23.67 11.28
N SER A 534 -8.49 24.02 11.28
CA SER A 534 -7.41 23.11 10.86
C SER A 534 -7.29 21.95 11.84
N CYS A 535 -7.20 22.24 13.14
CA CYS A 535 -7.12 21.24 14.20
C CYS A 535 -8.36 20.35 14.22
N LEU A 536 -9.58 20.92 14.16
CA LEU A 536 -10.80 20.15 14.12
C LEU A 536 -10.87 19.25 12.87
N GLY A 537 -10.46 19.78 11.71
CA GLY A 537 -10.41 19.01 10.48
C GLY A 537 -9.43 17.84 10.52
N ALA A 538 -8.31 17.99 11.25
CA ALA A 538 -7.34 16.94 11.50
C ALA A 538 -7.85 15.93 12.55
N TYR A 539 -8.40 16.40 13.67
CA TYR A 539 -8.92 15.57 14.76
C TYR A 539 -10.09 14.65 14.33
N LYS A 540 -10.92 15.11 13.40
CA LYS A 540 -12.01 14.30 12.82
C LYS A 540 -11.56 13.35 11.69
N GLN A 541 -10.28 13.28 11.40
CA GLN A 541 -9.74 12.46 10.32
C GLN A 541 -8.87 11.33 10.87
N LEU A 542 -9.28 10.09 10.65
CA LEU A 542 -8.41 8.95 10.86
C LEU A 542 -7.43 8.86 9.67
N PHE A 543 -6.15 9.13 9.95
CA PHE A 543 -5.09 9.08 8.94
C PHE A 543 -4.46 7.69 8.87
N GLY A 544 -4.09 7.26 7.68
CA GLY A 544 -3.46 5.97 7.51
C GLY A 544 -2.03 5.88 8.06
N ARG A 545 -1.24 6.97 7.95
CA ARG A 545 0.15 7.04 8.45
C ARG A 545 0.60 8.50 8.63
N GLY A 546 1.58 8.71 9.51
CA GLY A 546 2.41 9.92 9.55
C GLY A 546 1.79 11.15 10.20
N GLN A 547 0.62 11.04 10.81
CA GLN A 547 -0.07 12.15 11.47
C GLN A 547 -0.39 11.80 12.94
N ASN A 548 0.53 11.14 13.65
CA ASN A 548 0.31 10.60 15.00
C ASN A 548 -0.04 11.67 16.04
N PHE A 549 0.37 12.91 15.81
CA PHE A 549 0.07 14.06 16.66
C PHE A 549 -1.40 14.50 16.62
N THR A 550 -2.20 14.01 15.69
CA THR A 550 -3.58 14.46 15.50
C THR A 550 -4.57 13.80 16.45
N TYR A 551 -4.16 12.75 17.17
CA TYR A 551 -5.04 11.92 17.99
C TYR A 551 -5.14 12.36 19.48
N ASP A 552 -4.48 13.46 19.82
CA ASP A 552 -4.62 14.13 21.12
C ASP A 552 -4.72 15.65 20.92
N MET A 553 -5.55 16.32 21.73
CA MET A 553 -5.78 17.77 21.56
C MET A 553 -4.56 18.62 21.93
N LEU A 554 -3.81 18.21 22.96
CA LEU A 554 -2.60 18.92 23.38
C LEU A 554 -1.45 18.68 22.41
N ASP A 555 -1.25 17.43 21.98
CA ASP A 555 -0.24 17.08 20.98
C ASP A 555 -0.47 17.86 19.67
N LEU A 556 -1.72 17.96 19.22
CA LEU A 556 -2.09 18.68 18.01
C LEU A 556 -1.86 20.19 18.16
N ALA A 557 -2.23 20.77 19.31
CA ALA A 557 -1.98 22.18 19.59
C ALA A 557 -0.48 22.48 19.64
N HIS A 558 0.30 21.65 20.33
CA HIS A 558 1.75 21.76 20.41
C HIS A 558 2.41 21.66 19.02
N TYR A 559 1.98 20.69 18.20
CA TYR A 559 2.46 20.56 16.84
C TYR A 559 2.13 21.81 16.01
N TYR A 560 0.94 22.38 16.15
CA TYR A 560 0.54 23.62 15.49
C TYR A 560 1.45 24.79 15.89
N GLN A 561 1.76 24.94 17.18
CA GLN A 561 2.68 25.99 17.68
C GLN A 561 4.07 25.83 17.06
N GLN A 562 4.61 24.61 17.01
CA GLN A 562 5.92 24.35 16.39
C GLN A 562 5.92 24.59 14.87
N TYR A 563 4.79 24.28 14.19
CA TYR A 563 4.60 24.64 12.80
C TYR A 563 4.68 26.15 12.57
N ILE A 564 3.96 26.94 13.37
CA ILE A 564 4.02 28.41 13.27
C ILE A 564 5.43 28.93 13.53
N ALA A 565 6.09 28.45 14.58
CA ALA A 565 7.47 28.84 14.88
C ALA A 565 8.44 28.54 13.73
N THR A 566 8.24 27.40 13.07
CA THR A 566 9.08 27.00 11.94
C THR A 566 8.77 27.80 10.68
N MET A 567 7.51 28.10 10.39
CA MET A 567 7.15 28.95 9.26
C MET A 567 7.63 30.39 9.45
N ASN A 568 7.50 30.96 10.65
CA ASN A 568 8.05 32.26 10.99
C ASN A 568 9.58 32.32 10.81
N HIS A 569 10.28 31.25 11.18
CA HIS A 569 11.70 31.11 10.91
C HIS A 569 12.00 31.18 9.41
N TRP A 570 11.25 30.42 8.57
CA TRP A 570 11.45 30.47 7.11
C TRP A 570 11.23 31.86 6.52
N HIS A 571 10.23 32.60 6.99
CA HIS A 571 10.00 33.98 6.55
C HIS A 571 11.16 34.92 6.93
N VAL A 572 11.83 34.67 8.06
CA VAL A 572 12.99 35.47 8.50
C VAL A 572 14.25 35.14 7.70
N VAL A 573 14.54 33.86 7.46
CA VAL A 573 15.79 33.41 6.80
C VAL A 573 15.69 33.36 5.27
N MET A 574 14.48 33.28 4.72
CA MET A 574 14.18 33.25 3.28
C MET A 574 13.08 34.28 2.95
N PRO A 575 13.31 35.56 3.14
CA PRO A 575 12.28 36.58 2.90
C PRO A 575 11.75 36.51 1.47
N ASP A 576 10.44 36.69 1.32
CA ASP A 576 9.70 36.70 0.05
C ASP A 576 9.73 35.37 -0.78
N GLN A 577 10.30 34.30 -0.25
CA GLN A 577 10.40 33.04 -0.98
C GLN A 577 9.26 32.09 -0.67
N VAL A 578 8.56 32.26 0.44
CA VAL A 578 7.43 31.43 0.83
C VAL A 578 6.15 32.26 0.77
N LEU A 579 5.19 31.84 -0.05
CA LEU A 579 3.88 32.50 -0.15
C LEU A 579 2.90 31.86 0.83
N ASP A 580 2.42 32.61 1.82
CA ASP A 580 1.30 32.18 2.67
C ASP A 580 -0.03 32.37 1.92
N VAL A 581 -0.81 31.29 1.87
CA VAL A 581 -2.13 31.20 1.25
C VAL A 581 -3.16 30.80 2.29
N HIS A 582 -4.00 31.73 2.70
CA HIS A 582 -5.08 31.47 3.65
C HIS A 582 -6.28 30.85 2.93
N TYR A 583 -6.77 29.72 3.46
CA TYR A 583 -7.94 29.01 2.91
C TYR A 583 -9.18 29.91 2.86
N GLU A 584 -9.40 30.72 3.89
CA GLU A 584 -10.52 31.63 4.02
C GLU A 584 -10.52 32.67 2.90
N GLU A 585 -9.36 33.25 2.58
CA GLU A 585 -9.19 34.18 1.47
C GLU A 585 -9.36 33.49 0.12
N THR A 586 -8.89 32.25 0.01
CA THR A 586 -9.07 31.47 -1.22
C THR A 586 -10.56 31.23 -1.49
N VAL A 587 -11.34 30.92 -0.44
CA VAL A 587 -12.78 30.64 -0.57
C VAL A 587 -13.59 31.92 -0.82
N THR A 588 -13.23 33.04 -0.21
CA THR A 588 -14.00 34.28 -0.30
C THR A 588 -13.57 35.20 -1.44
N ARG A 589 -12.33 35.07 -1.93
CA ARG A 589 -11.70 35.97 -2.92
C ARG A 589 -10.88 35.18 -3.94
N LEU A 590 -11.48 34.12 -4.54
CA LEU A 590 -10.80 33.12 -5.35
C LEU A 590 -9.89 33.72 -6.42
N GLU A 591 -10.41 34.61 -7.28
CA GLU A 591 -9.63 35.16 -8.39
C GLU A 591 -8.40 35.94 -7.89
N TRP A 592 -8.57 36.76 -6.86
CA TRP A 592 -7.45 37.52 -6.28
C TRP A 592 -6.36 36.55 -5.76
N GLN A 593 -6.75 35.50 -5.08
CA GLN A 593 -5.80 34.51 -4.53
C GLN A 593 -5.13 33.71 -5.63
N VAL A 594 -5.87 33.31 -6.66
CA VAL A 594 -5.31 32.62 -7.85
C VAL A 594 -4.26 33.50 -8.53
N ARG A 595 -4.53 34.80 -8.74
CA ARG A 595 -3.56 35.73 -9.34
C ARG A 595 -2.29 35.84 -8.48
N ARG A 596 -2.40 35.88 -7.14
CA ARG A 596 -1.23 35.88 -6.23
C ARG A 596 -0.41 34.61 -6.36
N ILE A 597 -1.06 33.44 -6.36
CA ILE A 597 -0.40 32.14 -6.48
C ILE A 597 0.34 32.04 -7.81
N LEU A 598 -0.31 32.38 -8.92
CA LEU A 598 0.29 32.33 -10.25
C LEU A 598 1.46 33.31 -10.39
N SER A 599 1.31 34.53 -9.90
CA SER A 599 2.38 35.54 -9.90
C SER A 599 3.62 35.07 -9.11
N HIS A 600 3.43 34.44 -7.94
CA HIS A 600 4.52 33.85 -7.14
C HIS A 600 5.26 32.74 -7.88
N CYS A 601 4.51 31.93 -8.66
CA CYS A 601 5.09 30.87 -9.48
C CYS A 601 5.69 31.37 -10.80
N GLY A 602 5.56 32.67 -11.12
CA GLY A 602 6.01 33.25 -12.40
C GLY A 602 5.13 32.85 -13.59
N LEU A 603 3.86 32.53 -13.34
CA LEU A 603 2.90 32.08 -14.33
C LEU A 603 1.92 33.19 -14.75
N PRO A 604 1.51 33.25 -16.02
CA PRO A 604 0.43 34.10 -16.46
C PRO A 604 -0.91 33.66 -15.85
N PHE A 605 -1.88 34.56 -15.78
CA PHE A 605 -3.22 34.18 -15.35
C PHE A 605 -3.93 33.39 -16.45
N GLU A 606 -4.55 32.26 -16.04
CA GLU A 606 -5.45 31.45 -16.86
C GLU A 606 -6.79 31.27 -16.14
N GLU A 607 -7.89 31.44 -16.88
CA GLU A 607 -9.25 31.34 -16.36
C GLU A 607 -9.59 29.89 -15.90
N SER A 608 -8.97 28.88 -16.52
CA SER A 608 -9.08 27.48 -16.12
C SER A 608 -8.76 27.25 -14.65
N CYS A 609 -7.89 28.07 -14.04
CA CYS A 609 -7.57 28.01 -12.62
C CYS A 609 -8.74 28.41 -11.71
N LEU A 610 -9.72 29.18 -12.22
CA LEU A 610 -10.96 29.49 -11.50
C LEU A 610 -11.98 28.35 -11.59
N HIS A 611 -11.90 27.54 -12.66
CA HIS A 611 -12.75 26.38 -12.91
C HIS A 611 -12.03 25.07 -12.54
N TYR A 612 -11.18 25.09 -11.50
CA TYR A 612 -10.33 24.00 -11.06
C TYR A 612 -11.07 22.66 -10.84
N HIS A 613 -12.36 22.72 -10.51
CA HIS A 613 -13.21 21.55 -10.26
C HIS A 613 -13.55 20.76 -11.52
N GLU A 614 -13.37 21.34 -12.69
CA GLU A 614 -13.55 20.71 -14.01
C GLU A 614 -12.30 19.95 -14.46
N THR A 615 -11.16 20.14 -13.78
CA THR A 615 -9.91 19.48 -14.13
C THR A 615 -9.92 18.03 -13.67
N GLU A 616 -9.96 17.10 -14.62
CA GLU A 616 -9.92 15.68 -14.37
C GLU A 616 -8.48 15.19 -14.15
N ARG A 617 -8.23 14.65 -12.97
CA ARG A 617 -6.98 13.95 -12.62
C ARG A 617 -7.19 13.01 -11.42
N PRO A 618 -6.35 11.98 -11.23
CA PRO A 618 -6.34 11.21 -9.99
C PRO A 618 -5.96 12.09 -8.80
N VAL A 619 -6.77 12.09 -7.74
CA VAL A 619 -6.50 12.85 -6.50
C VAL A 619 -6.53 11.92 -5.31
N LYS A 620 -5.36 11.57 -4.78
CA LYS A 620 -5.19 10.58 -3.71
C LYS A 620 -5.05 11.25 -2.33
N THR A 621 -6.09 11.96 -1.90
CA THR A 621 -6.13 12.64 -0.59
C THR A 621 -7.49 12.48 0.07
N ALA A 622 -7.55 12.78 1.38
CA ALA A 622 -8.82 12.83 2.12
C ALA A 622 -9.77 13.97 1.64
N SER A 623 -9.30 14.85 0.76
CA SER A 623 -10.06 15.98 0.21
C SER A 623 -10.37 15.82 -1.27
N SER A 624 -10.16 14.63 -1.86
CA SER A 624 -10.36 14.37 -3.30
C SER A 624 -11.73 14.80 -3.80
N GLU A 625 -12.77 14.46 -3.06
CA GLU A 625 -14.15 14.74 -3.46
C GLU A 625 -14.50 16.23 -3.34
N GLN A 626 -13.88 16.92 -2.39
CA GLN A 626 -14.15 18.32 -2.13
C GLN A 626 -13.61 19.23 -3.24
N VAL A 627 -12.48 18.86 -3.86
CA VAL A 627 -11.87 19.66 -4.93
C VAL A 627 -12.46 19.40 -6.32
N ARG A 628 -13.33 18.41 -6.45
CA ARG A 628 -14.12 18.10 -7.66
C ARG A 628 -15.45 18.87 -7.71
N GLN A 629 -15.69 19.74 -6.74
CA GLN A 629 -16.88 20.58 -6.66
C GLN A 629 -16.52 22.06 -6.69
N PRO A 630 -17.41 22.92 -7.17
CA PRO A 630 -17.24 24.36 -7.06
C PRO A 630 -16.96 24.78 -5.62
N ILE A 631 -16.26 25.88 -5.44
CA ILE A 631 -15.90 26.39 -4.13
C ILE A 631 -17.13 26.64 -3.26
N TYR A 632 -17.09 26.22 -1.99
CA TYR A 632 -18.19 26.40 -1.05
C TYR A 632 -17.69 26.97 0.29
N GLN A 633 -18.57 27.73 0.96
CA GLN A 633 -18.22 28.44 2.20
C GLN A 633 -18.61 27.70 3.47
N SER A 634 -19.37 26.61 3.41
CA SER A 634 -19.91 25.92 4.58
C SER A 634 -18.84 25.29 5.51
N ALA A 635 -17.59 25.24 5.04
CA ALA A 635 -16.45 24.76 5.82
C ALA A 635 -15.76 25.89 6.64
N LEU A 636 -16.11 27.15 6.42
CA LEU A 636 -15.58 28.28 7.16
C LEU A 636 -16.22 28.34 8.55
N GLY A 637 -15.41 28.50 9.60
CA GLY A 637 -15.87 28.60 10.97
C GLY A 637 -16.61 27.36 11.48
N ALA A 638 -16.38 26.19 10.86
CA ALA A 638 -17.04 24.93 11.26
C ALA A 638 -16.73 24.55 12.71
N TRP A 639 -15.61 25.00 13.25
CA TRP A 639 -15.22 24.80 14.66
C TRP A 639 -16.23 25.34 15.66
N ARG A 640 -17.03 26.39 15.33
CA ARG A 640 -18.02 26.98 16.22
C ARG A 640 -19.12 25.98 16.65
N ARG A 641 -19.40 24.99 15.82
CA ARG A 641 -20.36 23.91 16.12
C ARG A 641 -19.88 23.01 17.27
N TYR A 642 -18.59 23.06 17.57
CA TYR A 642 -17.91 22.26 18.61
C TYR A 642 -17.27 23.14 19.67
N GLU A 643 -17.52 24.47 19.69
CA GLU A 643 -16.81 25.48 20.48
C GLU A 643 -16.65 25.10 21.96
N LYS A 644 -17.71 24.57 22.57
CA LYS A 644 -17.69 24.12 23.98
C LYS A 644 -16.77 22.96 24.30
N HIS A 645 -16.27 22.27 23.29
CA HIS A 645 -15.32 21.16 23.44
C HIS A 645 -13.88 21.57 23.13
N LEU A 646 -13.64 22.81 22.74
CA LEU A 646 -12.36 23.28 22.22
C LEU A 646 -11.56 24.13 23.22
N GLU A 647 -11.87 24.11 24.51
CA GLU A 647 -11.19 24.91 25.54
C GLU A 647 -9.67 24.73 25.51
N VAL A 648 -9.18 23.51 25.29
CA VAL A 648 -7.75 23.20 25.16
C VAL A 648 -7.12 24.02 24.04
N TRP A 649 -7.72 24.04 22.88
CA TRP A 649 -7.18 24.82 21.72
C TRP A 649 -7.37 26.32 21.90
N GLN A 650 -8.47 26.77 22.53
CA GLN A 650 -8.68 28.18 22.84
C GLN A 650 -7.57 28.71 23.76
N HIS A 651 -7.18 27.92 24.76
CA HIS A 651 -6.07 28.26 25.66
C HIS A 651 -4.71 28.21 24.96
N GLN A 652 -4.42 27.14 24.20
CA GLN A 652 -3.11 26.89 23.62
C GLN A 652 -2.83 27.71 22.36
N LEU A 653 -3.84 28.02 21.54
CA LEU A 653 -3.70 28.63 20.23
C LEU A 653 -4.34 30.03 20.13
N GLY A 654 -4.90 30.55 21.22
CA GLY A 654 -5.62 31.83 21.23
C GLY A 654 -4.78 33.03 20.77
N ASP A 655 -3.49 33.06 21.12
CA ASP A 655 -2.60 34.13 20.68
C ASP A 655 -2.32 34.05 19.16
N ILE A 656 -2.16 32.84 18.63
CA ILE A 656 -1.99 32.64 17.17
C ILE A 656 -3.24 33.11 16.42
N VAL A 657 -4.43 32.89 16.98
CA VAL A 657 -5.70 33.36 16.38
C VAL A 657 -5.74 34.89 16.32
N LYS A 658 -5.23 35.59 17.35
CA LYS A 658 -5.16 37.08 17.36
C LYS A 658 -4.29 37.64 16.25
N GLU A 659 -3.29 36.90 15.80
CA GLU A 659 -2.34 37.32 14.74
C GLU A 659 -2.83 37.04 13.31
N LEU A 660 -3.96 36.34 13.15
CA LEU A 660 -4.50 36.03 11.81
C LEU A 660 -4.95 37.31 11.06
N PRO A 661 -4.91 37.33 9.72
CA PRO A 661 -5.59 38.30 8.92
C PRO A 661 -7.08 38.44 9.25
N GLU A 662 -7.64 39.63 9.18
CA GLU A 662 -9.06 39.87 9.52
C GLU A 662 -10.03 38.98 8.74
N ALA A 663 -9.74 38.72 7.45
CA ALA A 663 -10.53 37.82 6.63
C ALA A 663 -10.57 36.36 7.19
N ALA A 664 -9.47 35.90 7.80
CA ALA A 664 -9.40 34.58 8.40
C ALA A 664 -10.05 34.54 9.81
N LYS A 665 -9.91 35.61 10.59
CA LYS A 665 -10.56 35.72 11.92
C LYS A 665 -12.09 35.71 11.81
N ASN A 666 -12.61 36.45 10.85
CA ASN A 666 -14.05 36.71 10.69
C ASN A 666 -14.72 35.68 9.74
N ALA A 667 -13.99 34.73 9.19
CA ALA A 667 -14.54 33.76 8.30
C ALA A 667 -15.62 32.89 8.99
N GLY A 668 -16.80 32.86 8.41
CA GLY A 668 -17.96 32.13 8.93
C GLY A 668 -18.77 32.86 10.02
N LEU A 669 -18.56 34.18 10.20
CA LEU A 669 -19.46 35.04 10.97
C LEU A 669 -20.68 35.44 10.14
#